data_19b51cc95fda3e6aebfb132fb0b64896
#
_entry.id   19b51cc95fda3e6aebfb132fb0b64896
#
_cell.length_a   1.000
_cell.length_b   1.000
_cell.length_c   1.000
_cell.angle_alpha   90.00
_cell.angle_beta   90.00
_cell.angle_gamma   90.00
#
_symmetry.space_group_name_H-M   'P 1'
#
loop_
_entity.id
_entity.type
_entity.pdbx_description
1 polymer ?
#
loop_
_entity_poly.entity_id
_entity_poly.type
_entity_poly.pdbx_seq_one_letter_code
_entity_poly.pdbx_strand_id
1 'polypeptide(L)'
;MTAMNEPTSRASAVIIGAGIVGNSLAYHLARLGWRDLVLVDKGPMPNPGGSTGHASNFIFPVDYSKMMTELTADSTAQYKELGVFTESGGIEVARSDARRQELRRRASAAKAWGVPCELLSPARVAELVPYLDPSTILEGLYFPTVGVVDSLRAGTLMRERAQVMGALEVRANTEVLGIERTEDGSRVCAVSTSSGFIETGVVAVCGGVWSPRVAEMAGASIPLTPIVHQMISVGPVPLFADTVGEIVYPIVRDMDTNMYERQHGGDLEVGSYAHRPIIVQPGEIPSIEESALSPTEMPFTQDDFDPQLQDALELMPELLGDESVGIRYAINGLISITPDGNPALGETPEVKGLWSVAASWIKEGPGIARAVAEWMNGQAPEIDLHEADIARFHDHQRTRQHVEARARESFNKMYGIVHPAEQWESERPIRRGPAYHQQRDLGAVFFETAGWERPYWYESNRPLLDTYAGRLMERSAEWEARWWSPIINAEHLALRERCGLTDLSAFVVLDVTGPGALATLQRLAVAQLDVAVGRVVYTPLLDERGGFKSDLTIMRLGAHWFRVVTGAHTGMTEKKWFVDHLPADGSAQLSDLTSAYTTFGLWGPSARDVLKRCTEDDVSHEGFPFGTCRTIELDGIRVLASRISYIGELGWEIYVAMEEGARAWDTLWTAGQESGIVPVGIGVYATTGRLEKGYRAFGNELSADYTIVEAGMARTTVKKDNFIGRDAYVAQRGQEPIARLCTLSVDDHRSSDGTLRYMLGGEPVTTLEGERLVDEKGRPSYVTSAGSAPSLGKHVLLSYLPRDYAQVGTKLQVEYLGETYPVTVDVVGATPLFDPTNERVKS
;
A
#
# COMPACT_ATOMS: atom_id res chain seq x y z
N MET A 1 3.22 34.70 28.51
CA MET A 1 1.78 34.85 28.20
C MET A 1 1.67 35.99 27.23
N THR A 2 1.78 35.73 25.93
CA THR A 2 1.47 36.65 24.86
C THR A 2 -0.04 36.79 24.80
N ALA A 3 -0.59 37.98 24.79
CA ALA A 3 -2.02 38.22 24.69
C ALA A 3 -2.54 37.50 23.44
N MET A 4 -3.45 36.55 23.65
CA MET A 4 -4.16 35.92 22.52
C MET A 4 -4.93 37.06 21.83
N ASN A 5 -4.55 37.40 20.59
CA ASN A 5 -5.36 38.24 19.75
C ASN A 5 -6.74 37.60 19.63
N GLU A 6 -7.81 38.41 19.79
CA GLU A 6 -9.17 37.92 19.56
C GLU A 6 -9.28 37.35 18.16
N PRO A 7 -9.96 36.21 17.98
CA PRO A 7 -10.09 35.59 16.65
C PRO A 7 -10.78 36.56 15.70
N THR A 8 -10.15 36.81 14.55
CA THR A 8 -10.72 37.67 13.52
C THR A 8 -11.84 36.96 12.73
N SER A 9 -11.89 35.61 12.76
CA SER A 9 -12.95 34.79 12.16
C SER A 9 -12.97 33.38 12.75
N ARG A 10 -14.03 32.66 12.45
CA ARG A 10 -14.22 31.24 12.82
C ARG A 10 -14.53 30.40 11.58
N ALA A 11 -14.01 29.19 11.54
CA ALA A 11 -14.23 28.25 10.44
C ALA A 11 -14.58 26.85 10.98
N SER A 12 -15.39 26.10 10.25
CA SER A 12 -15.61 24.66 10.50
C SER A 12 -14.37 23.84 10.15
N ALA A 13 -13.66 24.27 9.10
CA ALA A 13 -12.34 23.77 8.76
C ALA A 13 -11.52 24.84 8.01
N VAL A 14 -10.20 24.82 8.23
CA VAL A 14 -9.24 25.59 7.44
C VAL A 14 -8.49 24.63 6.53
N ILE A 15 -8.51 24.89 5.23
CA ILE A 15 -7.79 24.14 4.20
C ILE A 15 -6.57 24.97 3.80
N ILE A 16 -5.37 24.43 3.96
CA ILE A 16 -4.11 25.13 3.69
C ILE A 16 -3.53 24.65 2.37
N GLY A 17 -3.50 25.54 1.36
CA GLY A 17 -3.03 25.28 0.01
C GLY A 17 -4.17 25.19 -1.00
N ALA A 18 -4.13 26.06 -2.02
CA ALA A 18 -5.14 26.16 -3.08
C ALA A 18 -4.68 25.57 -4.42
N GLY A 19 -3.83 24.56 -4.36
CA GLY A 19 -3.57 23.68 -5.50
C GLY A 19 -4.77 22.82 -5.86
N ILE A 20 -4.63 21.91 -6.82
CA ILE A 20 -5.73 21.03 -7.27
C ILE A 20 -6.35 20.26 -6.10
N VAL A 21 -5.54 19.76 -5.16
CA VAL A 21 -6.00 18.97 -4.02
C VAL A 21 -6.85 19.78 -3.06
N GLY A 22 -6.39 20.97 -2.62
CA GLY A 22 -7.13 21.78 -1.66
C GLY A 22 -8.42 22.37 -2.23
N ASN A 23 -8.41 22.77 -3.50
CA ASN A 23 -9.62 23.21 -4.20
C ASN A 23 -10.65 22.06 -4.32
N SER A 24 -10.18 20.85 -4.64
CA SER A 24 -11.03 19.66 -4.73
C SER A 24 -11.58 19.26 -3.36
N LEU A 25 -10.77 19.30 -2.31
CA LEU A 25 -11.20 19.00 -0.94
C LEU A 25 -12.30 19.95 -0.47
N ALA A 26 -12.10 21.26 -0.68
CA ALA A 26 -13.10 22.27 -0.36
C ALA A 26 -14.44 22.01 -1.06
N TYR A 27 -14.38 21.62 -2.34
CA TYR A 27 -15.56 21.27 -3.13
C TYR A 27 -16.29 20.04 -2.59
N HIS A 28 -15.56 18.98 -2.28
CA HIS A 28 -16.17 17.74 -1.77
C HIS A 28 -16.74 17.89 -0.37
N LEU A 29 -16.06 18.61 0.53
CA LEU A 29 -16.60 18.94 1.85
C LEU A 29 -17.89 19.78 1.73
N ALA A 30 -17.91 20.78 0.83
CA ALA A 30 -19.12 21.56 0.55
C ALA A 30 -20.28 20.70 0.04
N ARG A 31 -20.01 19.72 -0.83
CA ARG A 31 -21.00 18.72 -1.31
C ARG A 31 -21.54 17.84 -0.19
N LEU A 32 -20.70 17.48 0.78
CA LEU A 32 -21.09 16.70 1.96
C LEU A 32 -21.85 17.53 3.02
N GLY A 33 -22.07 18.81 2.74
CA GLY A 33 -22.87 19.69 3.59
C GLY A 33 -22.08 20.57 4.55
N TRP A 34 -20.75 20.50 4.54
CA TRP A 34 -19.93 21.42 5.32
C TRP A 34 -20.16 22.87 4.88
N ARG A 35 -20.09 23.80 5.86
CA ARG A 35 -20.22 25.25 5.66
C ARG A 35 -19.14 25.94 6.45
N ASP A 36 -18.96 27.24 6.22
CA ASP A 36 -17.94 28.03 6.90
C ASP A 36 -16.52 27.46 6.73
N LEU A 37 -16.23 26.92 5.52
CA LEU A 37 -14.90 26.47 5.12
C LEU A 37 -14.05 27.70 4.76
N VAL A 38 -12.79 27.71 5.16
CA VAL A 38 -11.81 28.74 4.76
C VAL A 38 -10.66 28.06 4.03
N LEU A 39 -10.42 28.45 2.79
CA LEU A 39 -9.26 28.04 1.99
C LEU A 39 -8.23 29.16 2.00
N VAL A 40 -7.03 28.88 2.51
CA VAL A 40 -5.93 29.84 2.57
C VAL A 40 -4.77 29.43 1.69
N ASP A 41 -4.19 30.40 0.98
CA ASP A 41 -2.94 30.19 0.25
C ASP A 41 -2.08 31.46 0.29
N LYS A 42 -0.75 31.27 0.38
CA LYS A 42 0.21 32.36 0.36
C LYS A 42 0.36 33.04 -1.00
N GLY A 43 -0.06 32.34 -2.07
CA GLY A 43 0.03 32.82 -3.45
C GLY A 43 -1.26 33.45 -3.98
N PRO A 44 -1.16 34.04 -5.18
CA PRO A 44 -2.31 34.61 -5.88
C PRO A 44 -3.17 33.49 -6.48
N MET A 45 -4.44 33.84 -6.82
CA MET A 45 -5.32 32.96 -7.57
C MET A 45 -5.35 33.39 -9.04
N PRO A 46 -5.48 32.46 -10.00
CA PRO A 46 -5.76 31.00 -9.86
C PRO A 46 -4.50 30.14 -9.74
N ASN A 47 -3.29 30.65 -9.93
CA ASN A 47 -2.03 29.92 -9.81
C ASN A 47 -1.26 30.40 -8.58
N PRO A 48 -1.32 29.66 -7.46
CA PRO A 48 -0.65 30.08 -6.23
C PRO A 48 0.86 29.79 -6.20
N GLY A 49 1.44 29.29 -7.29
CA GLY A 49 2.87 29.01 -7.40
C GLY A 49 3.30 27.64 -6.86
N GLY A 50 2.36 26.72 -6.67
CA GLY A 50 2.64 25.33 -6.34
C GLY A 50 2.77 24.44 -7.58
N SER A 51 3.08 23.15 -7.36
CA SER A 51 3.34 22.17 -8.43
C SER A 51 2.19 21.96 -9.41
N THR A 52 0.96 22.33 -9.07
CA THR A 52 -0.18 22.31 -9.99
C THR A 52 0.06 23.18 -11.22
N GLY A 53 0.79 24.29 -11.09
CA GLY A 53 1.00 25.27 -12.16
C GLY A 53 1.98 24.84 -13.23
N HIS A 54 2.93 23.95 -12.92
CA HIS A 54 3.97 23.50 -13.86
C HIS A 54 3.87 22.01 -14.20
N ALA A 55 2.84 21.33 -13.76
CA ALA A 55 2.69 19.91 -14.04
C ALA A 55 2.44 19.66 -15.53
N SER A 56 2.95 18.55 -16.06
CA SER A 56 2.76 18.13 -17.46
C SER A 56 1.32 17.73 -17.79
N ASN A 57 0.46 17.68 -16.79
CA ASN A 57 -1.01 17.57 -16.88
C ASN A 57 -1.54 16.34 -17.61
N PHE A 58 -0.76 15.29 -17.83
CA PHE A 58 -1.25 14.05 -18.43
C PHE A 58 -1.64 13.00 -17.37
N ILE A 59 -2.57 12.13 -17.74
CA ILE A 59 -3.10 11.11 -16.85
C ILE A 59 -3.06 9.74 -17.53
N PHE A 60 -2.19 8.85 -17.02
CA PHE A 60 -2.22 7.42 -17.32
C PHE A 60 -3.02 6.70 -16.24
N PRO A 61 -3.96 5.81 -16.62
CA PRO A 61 -4.97 5.30 -15.69
C PRO A 61 -4.47 4.20 -14.75
N VAL A 62 -3.38 3.49 -15.09
CA VAL A 62 -2.90 2.32 -14.36
C VAL A 62 -1.67 2.64 -13.53
N ASP A 63 -1.70 2.23 -12.28
CA ASP A 63 -0.60 2.26 -11.34
C ASP A 63 -0.26 0.83 -10.85
N TYR A 64 0.78 0.67 -10.03
CA TYR A 64 1.10 -0.62 -9.40
C TYR A 64 0.10 -1.02 -8.31
N SER A 65 -0.60 -0.04 -7.71
CA SER A 65 -1.63 -0.23 -6.71
C SER A 65 -3.03 -0.12 -7.31
N LYS A 66 -3.93 -1.03 -6.92
CA LYS A 66 -5.37 -0.96 -7.25
C LYS A 66 -5.97 0.33 -6.71
N MET A 67 -5.67 0.70 -5.46
CA MET A 67 -6.12 1.94 -4.81
C MET A 67 -5.76 3.16 -5.67
N MET A 68 -4.51 3.28 -6.09
CA MET A 68 -4.07 4.41 -6.92
C MET A 68 -4.75 4.42 -8.29
N THR A 69 -5.00 3.26 -8.88
CA THR A 69 -5.75 3.14 -10.14
C THR A 69 -7.20 3.61 -9.97
N GLU A 70 -7.87 3.23 -8.89
CA GLU A 70 -9.25 3.64 -8.59
C GLU A 70 -9.35 5.15 -8.31
N LEU A 71 -8.41 5.71 -7.53
CA LEU A 71 -8.33 7.16 -7.27
C LEU A 71 -8.10 7.95 -8.57
N THR A 72 -7.25 7.43 -9.47
CA THR A 72 -7.00 8.02 -10.78
C THR A 72 -8.24 7.97 -11.68
N ALA A 73 -8.95 6.84 -11.68
CA ALA A 73 -10.20 6.69 -12.44
C ALA A 73 -11.27 7.67 -11.97
N ASP A 74 -11.43 7.83 -10.66
CA ASP A 74 -12.35 8.79 -10.07
C ASP A 74 -11.98 10.24 -10.41
N SER A 75 -10.69 10.59 -10.33
CA SER A 75 -10.19 11.91 -10.74
C SER A 75 -10.49 12.20 -12.20
N THR A 76 -10.23 11.23 -13.09
CA THR A 76 -10.48 11.37 -14.53
C THR A 76 -11.96 11.59 -14.81
N ALA A 77 -12.85 10.87 -14.13
CA ALA A 77 -14.28 11.06 -14.24
C ALA A 77 -14.72 12.47 -13.82
N GLN A 78 -14.16 12.99 -12.73
CA GLN A 78 -14.41 14.36 -12.27
C GLN A 78 -13.91 15.41 -13.26
N TYR A 79 -12.72 15.24 -13.83
CA TYR A 79 -12.17 16.13 -14.84
C TYR A 79 -13.03 16.15 -16.12
N LYS A 80 -13.55 15.00 -16.55
CA LYS A 80 -14.49 14.90 -17.68
C LYS A 80 -15.80 15.62 -17.38
N GLU A 81 -16.36 15.44 -16.18
CA GLU A 81 -17.57 16.15 -15.73
C GLU A 81 -17.39 17.68 -15.72
N LEU A 82 -16.19 18.13 -15.38
CA LEU A 82 -15.85 19.56 -15.40
C LEU A 82 -15.63 20.11 -16.83
N GLY A 83 -15.46 19.26 -17.83
CA GLY A 83 -15.16 19.65 -19.20
C GLY A 83 -13.76 20.18 -19.40
N VAL A 84 -12.79 19.72 -18.61
CA VAL A 84 -11.38 20.16 -18.61
C VAL A 84 -10.40 19.07 -18.97
N PHE A 85 -10.89 17.93 -19.46
CA PHE A 85 -10.10 16.78 -19.87
C PHE A 85 -10.21 16.53 -21.36
N THR A 86 -9.05 16.35 -22.02
CA THR A 86 -8.96 16.05 -23.44
C THR A 86 -8.30 14.67 -23.62
N GLU A 87 -9.04 13.70 -24.13
CA GLU A 87 -8.52 12.38 -24.43
C GLU A 87 -7.65 12.44 -25.70
N SER A 88 -6.43 11.89 -25.60
CA SER A 88 -5.49 11.76 -26.72
C SER A 88 -5.09 10.31 -26.96
N GLY A 89 -5.37 9.42 -26.01
CA GLY A 89 -4.69 8.14 -25.88
C GLY A 89 -3.27 8.29 -25.33
N GLY A 90 -2.67 7.18 -24.93
CA GLY A 90 -1.28 7.14 -24.49
C GLY A 90 -0.67 5.76 -24.69
N ILE A 91 0.62 5.73 -24.93
CA ILE A 91 1.37 4.51 -25.20
C ILE A 91 2.57 4.44 -24.26
N GLU A 92 2.71 3.34 -23.53
CA GLU A 92 3.95 2.99 -22.83
C GLU A 92 4.76 2.07 -23.75
N VAL A 93 6.00 2.42 -24.07
CA VAL A 93 6.85 1.63 -24.97
C VAL A 93 7.90 0.85 -24.21
N ALA A 94 8.18 -0.37 -24.66
CA ALA A 94 9.28 -1.21 -24.20
C ALA A 94 10.37 -1.30 -25.25
N ARG A 95 11.60 -1.03 -24.83
CA ARG A 95 12.82 -1.16 -25.67
C ARG A 95 13.68 -2.35 -25.22
N SER A 96 13.38 -2.95 -24.07
CA SER A 96 14.04 -4.14 -23.52
C SER A 96 13.07 -5.28 -23.27
N ASP A 97 13.58 -6.53 -23.24
CA ASP A 97 12.77 -7.71 -22.92
C ASP A 97 12.20 -7.66 -21.49
N ALA A 98 12.97 -7.12 -20.55
CA ALA A 98 12.52 -6.97 -19.16
C ALA A 98 11.33 -5.99 -19.09
N ARG A 99 11.40 -4.87 -19.77
CA ARG A 99 10.31 -3.90 -19.87
C ARG A 99 9.09 -4.48 -20.60
N ARG A 100 9.31 -5.25 -21.65
CA ARG A 100 8.23 -5.94 -22.37
C ARG A 100 7.45 -6.87 -21.43
N GLN A 101 8.12 -7.61 -20.57
CA GLN A 101 7.46 -8.45 -19.57
C GLN A 101 6.70 -7.59 -18.54
N GLU A 102 7.28 -6.48 -18.10
CA GLU A 102 6.62 -5.56 -17.17
C GLU A 102 5.36 -4.94 -17.79
N LEU A 103 5.41 -4.48 -19.05
CA LEU A 103 4.23 -3.95 -19.75
C LEU A 103 3.11 -4.99 -19.88
N ARG A 104 3.45 -6.24 -20.14
CA ARG A 104 2.46 -7.33 -20.19
C ARG A 104 1.84 -7.59 -18.82
N ARG A 105 2.61 -7.51 -17.73
CA ARG A 105 2.07 -7.56 -16.37
C ARG A 105 1.14 -6.38 -16.09
N ARG A 106 1.50 -5.17 -16.50
CA ARG A 106 0.65 -3.97 -16.38
C ARG A 106 -0.64 -4.12 -17.17
N ALA A 107 -0.59 -4.68 -18.37
CA ALA A 107 -1.77 -4.98 -19.17
C ALA A 107 -2.72 -5.96 -18.46
N SER A 108 -2.18 -7.01 -17.84
CA SER A 108 -2.98 -7.95 -17.05
C SER A 108 -3.64 -7.25 -15.83
N ALA A 109 -2.88 -6.45 -15.07
CA ALA A 109 -3.41 -5.67 -13.96
C ALA A 109 -4.48 -4.65 -14.41
N ALA A 110 -4.25 -3.95 -15.53
CA ALA A 110 -5.23 -3.04 -16.14
C ALA A 110 -6.55 -3.75 -16.42
N LYS A 111 -6.50 -4.93 -17.04
CA LYS A 111 -7.68 -5.75 -17.32
C LYS A 111 -8.36 -6.22 -16.04
N ALA A 112 -7.58 -6.63 -15.03
CA ALA A 112 -8.09 -7.02 -13.71
C ALA A 112 -8.90 -5.88 -13.07
N TRP A 113 -8.41 -4.65 -13.16
CA TRP A 113 -9.07 -3.49 -12.56
C TRP A 113 -10.03 -2.75 -13.51
N GLY A 114 -10.28 -3.30 -14.70
CA GLY A 114 -11.27 -2.80 -15.64
C GLY A 114 -10.84 -1.60 -16.47
N VAL A 115 -9.54 -1.38 -16.59
CA VAL A 115 -8.98 -0.32 -17.42
C VAL A 115 -8.76 -0.84 -18.85
N PRO A 116 -9.35 -0.21 -19.88
CA PRO A 116 -9.13 -0.60 -21.27
C PRO A 116 -7.67 -0.42 -21.68
N CYS A 117 -7.06 -1.44 -22.26
CA CYS A 117 -5.70 -1.38 -22.79
C CYS A 117 -5.50 -2.40 -23.92
N GLU A 118 -4.47 -2.17 -24.76
CA GLU A 118 -4.10 -3.02 -25.88
C GLU A 118 -2.58 -3.10 -26.02
N LEU A 119 -2.05 -4.32 -26.21
CA LEU A 119 -0.64 -4.52 -26.57
C LEU A 119 -0.46 -4.29 -28.09
N LEU A 120 0.50 -3.46 -28.46
CA LEU A 120 0.73 -3.03 -29.82
C LEU A 120 2.08 -3.50 -30.35
N SER A 121 2.11 -3.92 -31.63
CA SER A 121 3.37 -4.12 -32.35
C SER A 121 4.08 -2.78 -32.61
N PRO A 122 5.43 -2.78 -32.83
CA PRO A 122 6.18 -1.56 -33.19
C PRO A 122 5.59 -0.80 -34.39
N ALA A 123 5.14 -1.53 -35.40
CA ALA A 123 4.51 -0.94 -36.58
C ALA A 123 3.22 -0.18 -36.23
N ARG A 124 2.40 -0.76 -35.33
CA ARG A 124 1.17 -0.11 -34.88
C ARG A 124 1.45 1.10 -34.00
N VAL A 125 2.51 1.07 -33.18
CA VAL A 125 2.97 2.25 -32.42
C VAL A 125 3.33 3.39 -33.40
N ALA A 126 4.13 3.12 -34.46
CA ALA A 126 4.52 4.11 -35.46
C ALA A 126 3.34 4.66 -36.29
N GLU A 127 2.28 3.86 -36.50
CA GLU A 127 1.05 4.38 -37.12
C GLU A 127 0.33 5.40 -36.25
N LEU A 128 0.32 5.20 -34.92
CA LEU A 128 -0.35 6.11 -33.97
C LEU A 128 0.51 7.33 -33.65
N VAL A 129 1.82 7.15 -33.57
CA VAL A 129 2.82 8.19 -33.26
C VAL A 129 3.94 8.17 -34.30
N PRO A 130 3.73 8.86 -35.43
CA PRO A 130 4.61 8.68 -36.65
C PRO A 130 6.01 9.26 -36.51
N TYR A 131 6.30 9.98 -35.45
CA TYR A 131 7.63 10.53 -35.17
C TYR A 131 8.54 9.64 -34.30
N LEU A 132 8.04 8.47 -33.86
CA LEU A 132 8.86 7.48 -33.17
C LEU A 132 9.58 6.56 -34.16
N ASP A 133 10.80 6.17 -33.79
CA ASP A 133 11.52 5.13 -34.53
C ASP A 133 11.09 3.73 -34.07
N PRO A 134 10.29 3.00 -34.86
CA PRO A 134 9.79 1.68 -34.48
C PRO A 134 10.89 0.62 -34.35
N SER A 135 12.10 0.88 -34.90
CA SER A 135 13.22 -0.06 -34.81
C SER A 135 13.80 -0.16 -33.41
N THR A 136 13.58 0.85 -32.58
CA THR A 136 14.00 0.89 -31.16
C THR A 136 12.99 0.28 -30.21
N ILE A 137 11.78 -0.04 -30.67
CA ILE A 137 10.64 -0.48 -29.87
C ILE A 137 10.42 -1.98 -30.04
N LEU A 138 10.21 -2.71 -28.96
CA LEU A 138 9.84 -4.13 -28.97
C LEU A 138 8.33 -4.34 -28.87
N GLU A 139 7.63 -3.54 -28.06
CA GLU A 139 6.19 -3.63 -27.84
C GLU A 139 5.67 -2.31 -27.24
N GLY A 140 4.40 -1.96 -27.50
CA GLY A 140 3.70 -0.85 -26.87
C GLY A 140 2.51 -1.33 -26.05
N LEU A 141 2.18 -0.61 -24.98
CA LEU A 141 0.94 -0.78 -24.24
C LEU A 141 0.11 0.50 -24.40
N TYR A 142 -0.98 0.41 -25.14
CA TYR A 142 -1.86 1.53 -25.44
C TYR A 142 -3.04 1.60 -24.48
N PHE A 143 -3.31 2.80 -23.99
CA PHE A 143 -4.47 3.14 -23.17
C PHE A 143 -5.30 4.22 -23.88
N PRO A 144 -6.51 3.89 -24.37
CA PRO A 144 -7.34 4.86 -25.12
C PRO A 144 -7.85 6.02 -24.27
N THR A 145 -7.93 5.84 -22.94
CA THR A 145 -8.48 6.80 -21.99
C THR A 145 -7.45 7.77 -21.40
N VAL A 146 -6.19 7.67 -21.80
CA VAL A 146 -5.16 8.65 -21.46
C VAL A 146 -5.50 10.00 -22.06
N GLY A 147 -5.18 11.07 -21.38
CA GLY A 147 -5.38 12.42 -21.89
C GLY A 147 -4.68 13.46 -21.02
N VAL A 148 -4.95 14.71 -21.35
CA VAL A 148 -4.44 15.89 -20.65
C VAL A 148 -5.57 16.62 -19.93
N VAL A 149 -5.24 17.25 -18.81
CA VAL A 149 -6.18 18.05 -18.02
C VAL A 149 -5.68 19.48 -17.86
N ASP A 150 -6.57 20.46 -17.97
CA ASP A 150 -6.30 21.83 -17.46
C ASP A 150 -6.53 21.84 -15.94
N SER A 151 -5.48 21.54 -15.20
CA SER A 151 -5.51 21.37 -13.74
C SER A 151 -5.81 22.66 -12.99
N LEU A 152 -5.33 23.80 -13.47
CA LEU A 152 -5.61 25.12 -12.87
C LEU A 152 -7.07 25.52 -13.06
N ARG A 153 -7.63 25.26 -14.25
CA ARG A 153 -9.04 25.45 -14.52
C ARG A 153 -9.92 24.49 -13.71
N ALA A 154 -9.52 23.23 -13.60
CA ALA A 154 -10.23 22.24 -12.77
C ALA A 154 -10.35 22.73 -11.32
N GLY A 155 -9.22 23.10 -10.70
CA GLY A 155 -9.19 23.64 -9.34
C GLY A 155 -10.03 24.91 -9.19
N THR A 156 -9.97 25.81 -10.18
CA THR A 156 -10.78 27.03 -10.20
C THR A 156 -12.28 26.72 -10.22
N LEU A 157 -12.73 25.84 -11.12
CA LEU A 157 -14.15 25.48 -11.23
C LEU A 157 -14.68 24.78 -9.97
N MET A 158 -13.88 23.91 -9.36
CA MET A 158 -14.27 23.25 -8.09
C MET A 158 -14.41 24.27 -6.97
N ARG A 159 -13.45 25.18 -6.82
CA ARG A 159 -13.49 26.26 -5.83
C ARG A 159 -14.71 27.17 -6.03
N GLU A 160 -14.96 27.62 -7.25
CA GLU A 160 -16.12 28.46 -7.58
C GLU A 160 -17.44 27.75 -7.28
N ARG A 161 -17.56 26.46 -7.58
CA ARG A 161 -18.74 25.66 -7.22
C ARG A 161 -18.96 25.63 -5.70
N ALA A 162 -17.90 25.45 -4.90
CA ALA A 162 -17.99 25.51 -3.43
C ALA A 162 -18.41 26.91 -2.92
N GLN A 163 -17.92 27.98 -3.54
CA GLN A 163 -18.33 29.34 -3.23
C GLN A 163 -19.79 29.61 -3.59
N VAL A 164 -20.25 29.14 -4.76
CA VAL A 164 -21.67 29.25 -5.18
C VAL A 164 -22.60 28.51 -4.21
N MET A 165 -22.16 27.41 -3.61
CA MET A 165 -22.90 26.72 -2.54
C MET A 165 -22.93 27.52 -1.22
N GLY A 166 -22.27 28.68 -1.13
CA GLY A 166 -22.16 29.46 0.09
C GLY A 166 -21.35 28.77 1.19
N ALA A 167 -20.48 27.84 0.82
CA ALA A 167 -19.76 26.99 1.77
C ALA A 167 -18.32 27.44 2.02
N LEU A 168 -17.73 28.24 1.12
CA LEU A 168 -16.29 28.50 1.07
C LEU A 168 -15.95 29.97 1.01
N GLU A 169 -15.14 30.44 1.95
CA GLU A 169 -14.36 31.69 1.88
C GLU A 169 -12.95 31.37 1.38
N VAL A 170 -12.42 32.17 0.46
CA VAL A 170 -11.06 32.04 -0.08
C VAL A 170 -10.21 33.23 0.33
N ARG A 171 -9.05 32.95 0.90
CA ARG A 171 -8.05 33.96 1.31
C ARG A 171 -6.75 33.74 0.53
N ALA A 172 -6.64 34.34 -0.63
CA ALA A 172 -5.41 34.40 -1.41
C ALA A 172 -4.39 35.38 -0.76
N ASN A 173 -3.12 35.24 -1.13
CA ASN A 173 -2.02 36.05 -0.60
C ASN A 173 -2.00 36.09 0.95
N THR A 174 -2.35 34.96 1.56
CA THR A 174 -2.49 34.81 3.00
C THR A 174 -1.61 33.64 3.47
N GLU A 175 -0.49 33.93 4.08
CA GLU A 175 0.45 32.96 4.60
C GLU A 175 -0.02 32.44 5.96
N VAL A 176 0.06 31.12 6.17
CA VAL A 176 -0.11 30.51 7.48
C VAL A 176 1.19 30.63 8.24
N LEU A 177 1.13 31.22 9.44
CA LEU A 177 2.26 31.50 10.31
C LEU A 177 2.37 30.53 11.48
N GLY A 178 1.26 29.85 11.84
CA GLY A 178 1.20 28.88 12.93
C GLY A 178 -0.13 28.14 12.96
N ILE A 179 -0.10 26.98 13.58
CA ILE A 179 -1.29 26.15 13.90
C ILE A 179 -1.31 25.96 15.41
N GLU A 180 -2.31 26.55 16.06
CA GLU A 180 -2.45 26.53 17.50
C GLU A 180 -3.15 25.26 17.97
N ARG A 181 -2.74 24.79 19.15
CA ARG A 181 -3.32 23.61 19.80
C ARG A 181 -3.99 23.99 21.11
N THR A 182 -4.91 23.14 21.55
CA THR A 182 -5.50 23.21 22.89
C THR A 182 -4.41 23.19 23.97
N GLU A 183 -4.73 23.64 25.17
CA GLU A 183 -3.76 23.77 26.29
C GLU A 183 -3.06 22.45 26.62
N ASP A 184 -3.75 21.33 26.46
CA ASP A 184 -3.17 19.98 26.61
C ASP A 184 -2.36 19.49 25.40
N GLY A 185 -2.29 20.29 24.34
CA GLY A 185 -1.58 19.99 23.10
C GLY A 185 -2.19 18.91 22.22
N SER A 186 -3.37 18.37 22.58
CA SER A 186 -3.94 17.17 21.93
C SER A 186 -4.67 17.47 20.61
N ARG A 187 -5.17 18.69 20.41
CA ARG A 187 -6.04 19.04 19.28
C ARG A 187 -5.68 20.39 18.69
N VAL A 188 -5.99 20.57 17.40
CA VAL A 188 -6.00 21.87 16.77
C VAL A 188 -7.11 22.74 17.36
N CYS A 189 -6.84 24.03 17.59
CA CYS A 189 -7.84 25.01 18.04
C CYS A 189 -7.89 26.27 17.20
N ALA A 190 -6.83 26.61 16.46
CA ALA A 190 -6.82 27.78 15.59
C ALA A 190 -5.67 27.76 14.57
N VAL A 191 -5.73 28.66 13.58
CA VAL A 191 -4.66 28.95 12.61
C VAL A 191 -4.35 30.45 12.67
N SER A 192 -3.08 30.78 12.87
CA SER A 192 -2.57 32.14 12.73
C SER A 192 -2.08 32.38 11.31
N THR A 193 -2.50 33.50 10.72
CA THR A 193 -2.17 33.84 9.33
C THR A 193 -1.66 35.30 9.24
N SER A 194 -1.06 35.67 8.11
CA SER A 194 -0.66 37.04 7.81
C SER A 194 -1.83 38.05 7.78
N SER A 195 -3.07 37.53 7.63
CA SER A 195 -4.29 38.35 7.60
C SER A 195 -5.18 38.23 8.86
N GLY A 196 -4.67 37.58 9.92
CA GLY A 196 -5.37 37.48 11.19
C GLY A 196 -5.51 36.00 11.64
N PHE A 197 -6.34 35.79 12.65
CA PHE A 197 -6.47 34.57 13.39
C PHE A 197 -7.81 33.87 13.06
N ILE A 198 -7.79 32.55 12.81
CA ILE A 198 -8.97 31.78 12.45
C ILE A 198 -9.17 30.70 13.51
N GLU A 199 -10.22 30.76 14.29
CA GLU A 199 -10.61 29.70 15.23
C GLU A 199 -11.17 28.53 14.45
N THR A 200 -10.61 27.33 14.66
CA THR A 200 -11.08 26.09 14.03
C THR A 200 -10.58 24.86 14.80
N GLY A 201 -11.37 23.82 14.85
CA GLY A 201 -10.96 22.51 15.37
C GLY A 201 -10.48 21.54 14.30
N VAL A 202 -10.47 21.95 13.01
CA VAL A 202 -10.09 21.09 11.88
C VAL A 202 -9.22 21.87 10.90
N VAL A 203 -8.05 21.32 10.62
CA VAL A 203 -7.11 21.85 9.62
C VAL A 203 -6.74 20.75 8.64
N ALA A 204 -6.87 20.99 7.33
CA ALA A 204 -6.41 20.10 6.28
C ALA A 204 -5.17 20.69 5.59
N VAL A 205 -4.07 19.96 5.65
CA VAL A 205 -2.80 20.33 5.02
C VAL A 205 -2.77 19.81 3.59
N CYS A 206 -3.01 20.70 2.63
CA CYS A 206 -2.93 20.48 1.18
C CYS A 206 -1.75 21.26 0.56
N GLY A 207 -0.68 21.45 1.34
CA GLY A 207 0.42 22.37 1.05
C GLY A 207 1.45 21.84 0.02
N GLY A 208 1.19 20.71 -0.66
CA GLY A 208 2.11 20.13 -1.63
C GLY A 208 3.50 19.94 -1.02
N VAL A 209 4.53 20.45 -1.69
CA VAL A 209 5.94 20.37 -1.25
C VAL A 209 6.25 21.07 0.09
N TRP A 210 5.36 21.95 0.56
CA TRP A 210 5.50 22.62 1.88
C TRP A 210 4.79 21.89 3.01
N SER A 211 4.10 20.78 2.74
CA SER A 211 3.31 20.06 3.76
C SER A 211 4.10 19.67 5.02
N PRO A 212 5.38 19.25 4.96
CA PRO A 212 6.16 18.98 6.16
C PRO A 212 6.29 20.20 7.07
N ARG A 213 6.63 21.36 6.49
CA ARG A 213 6.78 22.62 7.22
C ARG A 213 5.48 23.09 7.87
N VAL A 214 4.36 22.91 7.18
CA VAL A 214 3.03 23.25 7.72
C VAL A 214 2.65 22.33 8.88
N ALA A 215 2.90 21.03 8.76
CA ALA A 215 2.62 20.06 9.82
C ALA A 215 3.46 20.31 11.07
N GLU A 216 4.74 20.67 10.91
CA GLU A 216 5.64 21.03 12.01
C GLU A 216 5.11 22.20 12.86
N MET A 217 4.36 23.14 12.28
CA MET A 217 3.73 24.23 13.03
C MET A 217 2.75 23.74 14.11
N ALA A 218 2.16 22.56 13.88
CA ALA A 218 1.29 21.88 14.85
C ALA A 218 2.02 20.82 15.68
N GLY A 219 3.32 20.61 15.46
CA GLY A 219 4.10 19.54 16.10
C GLY A 219 3.78 18.16 15.56
N ALA A 220 3.30 18.05 14.33
CA ALA A 220 3.06 16.80 13.61
C ALA A 220 4.08 16.62 12.48
N SER A 221 4.16 15.40 11.94
CA SER A 221 5.07 15.04 10.85
C SER A 221 4.32 14.51 9.65
N ILE A 222 4.54 15.12 8.49
CA ILE A 222 4.17 14.59 7.18
C ILE A 222 5.46 14.18 6.45
N PRO A 223 5.79 12.88 6.39
CA PRO A 223 7.06 12.41 5.86
C PRO A 223 7.07 12.42 4.33
N LEU A 224 7.47 13.54 3.76
CA LEU A 224 7.75 13.69 2.34
C LEU A 224 8.92 14.64 2.11
N THR A 225 9.52 14.57 0.93
CA THR A 225 10.54 15.52 0.52
C THR A 225 10.26 16.03 -0.89
N PRO A 226 10.52 17.33 -1.17
CA PRO A 226 10.51 17.87 -2.51
C PRO A 226 11.68 17.32 -3.32
N ILE A 227 11.39 16.82 -4.52
CA ILE A 227 12.40 16.34 -5.49
C ILE A 227 12.14 17.04 -6.82
N VAL A 228 13.21 17.32 -7.55
CA VAL A 228 13.15 17.90 -8.90
C VAL A 228 12.69 16.84 -9.89
N HIS A 229 11.78 17.23 -10.77
CA HIS A 229 11.46 16.58 -12.02
C HIS A 229 11.86 17.53 -13.15
N GLN A 230 12.62 17.04 -14.14
CA GLN A 230 13.10 17.85 -15.25
C GLN A 230 12.18 17.74 -16.47
N MET A 231 11.94 18.86 -17.15
CA MET A 231 11.19 18.90 -18.40
C MET A 231 11.73 19.99 -19.30
N ILE A 232 11.79 19.70 -20.60
CA ILE A 232 12.04 20.68 -21.66
C ILE A 232 10.84 20.73 -22.61
N SER A 233 10.64 21.90 -23.25
CA SER A 233 9.76 22.07 -24.39
C SER A 233 10.63 22.40 -25.61
N VAL A 234 10.51 21.63 -26.67
CA VAL A 234 11.25 21.79 -27.90
C VAL A 234 10.31 22.17 -29.04
N GLY A 235 10.77 23.04 -29.94
CA GLY A 235 9.96 23.48 -31.06
C GLY A 235 10.49 24.72 -31.81
N PRO A 236 9.70 25.28 -32.74
CA PRO A 236 8.43 24.72 -33.22
C PRO A 236 8.66 23.42 -34.01
N VAL A 237 7.80 22.44 -33.81
CA VAL A 237 7.89 21.14 -34.49
C VAL A 237 7.13 21.21 -35.82
N PRO A 238 7.80 21.06 -37.00
CA PRO A 238 7.13 21.18 -38.29
C PRO A 238 5.93 20.26 -38.47
N LEU A 239 5.99 19.05 -37.89
CA LEU A 239 4.90 18.07 -37.94
C LEU A 239 3.63 18.58 -37.28
N PHE A 240 3.73 19.49 -36.29
CA PHE A 240 2.60 20.00 -35.54
C PHE A 240 2.03 21.32 -36.09
N ALA A 241 2.63 21.88 -37.15
CA ALA A 241 2.28 23.20 -37.68
C ALA A 241 0.81 23.35 -38.10
N ASP A 242 0.22 22.26 -38.63
CA ASP A 242 -1.15 22.26 -39.13
C ASP A 242 -2.13 21.59 -38.11
N THR A 243 -1.68 21.24 -36.92
CA THR A 243 -2.54 20.61 -35.92
C THR A 243 -3.39 21.66 -35.17
N VAL A 244 -4.64 21.30 -34.88
CA VAL A 244 -5.58 22.17 -34.16
C VAL A 244 -5.80 21.61 -32.76
N GLY A 245 -5.58 22.45 -31.77
CA GLY A 245 -5.71 22.06 -30.34
C GLY A 245 -4.34 21.87 -29.68
N GLU A 246 -4.39 21.48 -28.41
CA GLU A 246 -3.19 21.30 -27.60
C GLU A 246 -2.47 19.99 -27.95
N ILE A 247 -3.25 18.93 -28.19
CA ILE A 247 -2.73 17.58 -28.40
C ILE A 247 -3.62 16.80 -29.39
N VAL A 248 -2.99 16.10 -30.34
CA VAL A 248 -3.67 15.22 -31.30
C VAL A 248 -3.04 13.82 -31.38
N TYR A 249 -1.79 13.68 -30.94
CA TYR A 249 -1.10 12.39 -30.90
C TYR A 249 -1.17 11.78 -29.51
N PRO A 250 -1.18 10.43 -29.39
CA PRO A 250 -1.04 9.77 -28.11
C PRO A 250 0.21 10.23 -27.33
N ILE A 251 0.06 10.37 -26.03
CA ILE A 251 1.20 10.65 -25.14
C ILE A 251 2.06 9.40 -25.06
N VAL A 252 3.37 9.56 -25.19
CA VAL A 252 4.31 8.45 -25.11
C VAL A 252 5.00 8.45 -23.74
N ARG A 253 5.21 7.26 -23.19
CA ARG A 253 6.13 7.00 -22.09
C ARG A 253 7.18 6.02 -22.56
N ASP A 254 8.44 6.45 -22.68
CA ASP A 254 9.57 5.56 -22.81
C ASP A 254 9.98 5.07 -21.43
N MET A 255 9.44 3.92 -21.07
CA MET A 255 9.59 3.38 -19.72
C MET A 255 11.01 2.84 -19.45
N ASP A 256 11.78 2.48 -20.48
CA ASP A 256 13.16 2.02 -20.31
C ASP A 256 14.13 3.15 -19.99
N THR A 257 13.86 4.36 -20.47
CA THR A 257 14.65 5.57 -20.24
C THR A 257 14.02 6.51 -19.23
N ASN A 258 12.91 6.08 -18.58
CA ASN A 258 12.17 6.84 -17.57
C ASN A 258 11.72 8.22 -18.08
N MET A 259 11.27 8.31 -19.33
CA MET A 259 10.84 9.54 -19.99
C MET A 259 9.38 9.51 -20.40
N TYR A 260 8.86 10.69 -20.67
CA TYR A 260 7.59 10.87 -21.39
C TYR A 260 7.72 11.98 -22.41
N GLU A 261 6.95 11.86 -23.49
CA GLU A 261 6.89 12.79 -24.58
C GLU A 261 5.43 13.11 -24.91
N ARG A 262 5.10 14.37 -25.01
CA ARG A 262 3.76 14.78 -25.40
C ARG A 262 3.77 16.01 -26.29
N GLN A 263 2.88 16.07 -27.27
CA GLN A 263 2.59 17.29 -28.00
C GLN A 263 1.97 18.34 -27.06
N HIS A 264 2.43 19.59 -27.18
CA HIS A 264 1.83 20.76 -26.52
C HIS A 264 1.68 21.91 -27.55
N GLY A 265 0.56 21.92 -28.25
CA GLY A 265 0.36 22.83 -29.39
C GLY A 265 1.37 22.56 -30.52
N GLY A 266 2.17 23.57 -30.85
CA GLY A 266 3.23 23.47 -31.86
C GLY A 266 4.57 22.93 -31.37
N ASP A 267 4.67 22.63 -30.08
CA ASP A 267 5.89 22.16 -29.41
C ASP A 267 5.73 20.71 -28.91
N LEU A 268 6.85 20.06 -28.59
CA LEU A 268 6.91 18.78 -27.90
C LEU A 268 7.52 18.99 -26.51
N GLU A 269 6.82 18.53 -25.48
CA GLU A 269 7.38 18.41 -24.14
C GLU A 269 8.08 17.05 -23.98
N VAL A 270 9.29 17.08 -23.43
CA VAL A 270 10.08 15.91 -23.04
C VAL A 270 10.40 16.02 -21.55
N GLY A 271 9.88 15.10 -20.74
CA GLY A 271 10.14 15.08 -19.32
C GLY A 271 10.86 13.81 -18.88
N SER A 272 11.68 13.89 -17.85
CA SER A 272 12.52 12.76 -17.42
C SER A 272 12.55 12.58 -15.92
N TYR A 273 12.59 11.31 -15.51
CA TYR A 273 12.89 10.82 -14.17
C TYR A 273 14.22 10.06 -14.11
N ALA A 274 15.00 10.06 -15.20
CA ALA A 274 16.26 9.30 -15.29
C ALA A 274 17.46 10.04 -14.69
N HIS A 275 17.33 11.35 -14.43
CA HIS A 275 18.41 12.11 -13.81
C HIS A 275 18.63 11.70 -12.33
N ARG A 276 19.76 12.09 -11.77
CA ARG A 276 20.03 11.90 -10.34
C ARG A 276 18.93 12.56 -9.50
N PRO A 277 18.50 11.95 -8.39
CA PRO A 277 17.53 12.57 -7.50
C PRO A 277 18.05 13.87 -6.89
N ILE A 278 17.45 15.02 -7.23
CA ILE A 278 17.82 16.34 -6.74
C ILE A 278 16.78 16.76 -5.69
N ILE A 279 17.15 16.68 -4.41
CA ILE A 279 16.30 17.10 -3.29
C ILE A 279 16.45 18.60 -3.08
N VAL A 280 15.32 19.24 -2.79
CA VAL A 280 15.24 20.65 -2.32
C VAL A 280 14.55 20.66 -0.96
N GLN A 281 15.17 21.31 0.04
CA GLN A 281 14.52 21.39 1.34
C GLN A 281 13.31 22.35 1.29
N PRO A 282 12.20 22.05 2.00
CA PRO A 282 11.03 22.93 2.01
C PRO A 282 11.32 24.37 2.42
N GLY A 283 12.37 24.59 3.25
CA GLY A 283 12.81 25.91 3.67
C GLY A 283 13.70 26.64 2.66
N GLU A 284 14.18 25.95 1.62
CA GLU A 284 15.02 26.51 0.55
C GLU A 284 14.21 26.87 -0.70
N ILE A 285 12.92 26.54 -0.71
CA ILE A 285 12.02 26.91 -1.81
C ILE A 285 11.81 28.42 -1.74
N PRO A 286 12.11 29.17 -2.83
CA PRO A 286 12.03 30.62 -2.83
C PRO A 286 10.60 31.14 -2.57
N SER A 287 10.48 32.37 -2.14
CA SER A 287 9.19 33.06 -2.12
C SER A 287 8.72 33.38 -3.55
N ILE A 288 7.48 33.86 -3.68
CA ILE A 288 6.94 34.29 -4.99
C ILE A 288 7.73 35.48 -5.54
N GLU A 289 8.15 36.41 -4.67
CA GLU A 289 8.92 37.60 -5.06
C GLU A 289 10.36 37.27 -5.48
N GLU A 290 10.93 36.20 -4.96
CA GLU A 290 12.29 35.71 -5.25
C GLU A 290 12.36 34.78 -6.46
N SER A 291 11.25 34.14 -6.82
CA SER A 291 11.20 33.22 -7.95
C SER A 291 11.12 33.91 -9.30
N ALA A 292 11.78 33.37 -10.31
CA ALA A 292 11.76 33.92 -11.67
C ALA A 292 10.40 33.68 -12.35
N LEU A 293 9.79 32.51 -12.14
CA LEU A 293 8.51 32.09 -12.71
C LEU A 293 7.54 31.69 -11.62
N SER A 294 7.90 30.70 -10.83
CA SER A 294 7.09 30.13 -9.76
C SER A 294 8.01 29.55 -8.68
N PRO A 295 7.64 29.59 -7.40
CA PRO A 295 8.44 29.03 -6.32
C PRO A 295 8.83 27.56 -6.52
N THR A 296 8.00 26.77 -7.19
CA THR A 296 8.24 25.34 -7.43
C THR A 296 8.90 25.04 -8.78
N GLU A 297 9.26 26.08 -9.54
CA GLU A 297 10.03 25.98 -10.79
C GLU A 297 11.47 26.43 -10.54
N MET A 298 12.33 25.49 -10.18
CA MET A 298 13.74 25.73 -9.88
C MET A 298 14.54 25.97 -11.16
N PRO A 299 15.71 26.62 -11.07
CA PRO A 299 16.60 26.79 -12.22
C PRO A 299 16.98 25.45 -12.85
N PHE A 300 16.86 25.35 -14.19
CA PHE A 300 17.16 24.14 -14.92
C PHE A 300 18.65 23.76 -14.85
N THR A 301 18.93 22.48 -14.65
CA THR A 301 20.30 21.93 -14.62
C THR A 301 20.54 21.11 -15.88
N GLN A 302 21.12 21.77 -16.89
CA GLN A 302 21.31 21.19 -18.22
C GLN A 302 22.15 19.91 -18.18
N ASP A 303 23.26 19.91 -17.46
CA ASP A 303 24.18 18.76 -17.35
C ASP A 303 23.47 17.48 -16.84
N ASP A 304 22.43 17.65 -16.01
CA ASP A 304 21.60 16.54 -15.53
C ASP A 304 20.62 16.04 -16.60
N PHE A 305 20.24 16.89 -17.58
CA PHE A 305 19.26 16.55 -18.63
C PHE A 305 19.91 16.08 -19.93
N ASP A 306 21.13 16.48 -20.25
CA ASP A 306 21.79 16.15 -21.52
C ASP A 306 21.78 14.64 -21.85
N PRO A 307 22.01 13.70 -20.91
CA PRO A 307 21.87 12.27 -21.19
C PRO A 307 20.46 11.87 -21.63
N GLN A 308 19.42 12.45 -21.02
CA GLN A 308 18.02 12.16 -21.34
C GLN A 308 17.62 12.72 -22.70
N LEU A 309 18.17 13.88 -23.08
CA LEU A 309 17.98 14.43 -24.43
C LEU A 309 18.55 13.49 -25.50
N GLN A 310 19.68 12.83 -25.22
CA GLN A 310 20.27 11.84 -26.14
C GLN A 310 19.34 10.61 -26.25
N ASP A 311 18.78 10.11 -25.17
CA ASP A 311 17.84 8.99 -25.20
C ASP A 311 16.55 9.35 -25.98
N ALA A 312 16.05 10.58 -25.81
CA ALA A 312 14.91 11.08 -26.57
C ALA A 312 15.23 11.21 -28.06
N LEU A 313 16.46 11.63 -28.44
CA LEU A 313 16.91 11.70 -29.81
C LEU A 313 16.96 10.31 -30.45
N GLU A 314 17.34 9.27 -29.72
CA GLU A 314 17.32 7.89 -30.21
C GLU A 314 15.91 7.41 -30.54
N LEU A 315 14.92 7.79 -29.72
CA LEU A 315 13.53 7.42 -29.94
C LEU A 315 12.85 8.23 -31.05
N MET A 316 13.26 9.51 -31.24
CA MET A 316 12.64 10.49 -32.14
C MET A 316 13.67 11.18 -33.03
N PRO A 317 14.46 10.42 -33.79
CA PRO A 317 15.61 10.99 -34.52
C PRO A 317 15.22 12.00 -35.60
N GLU A 318 14.11 11.80 -36.27
CA GLU A 318 13.63 12.73 -37.31
C GLU A 318 13.11 14.04 -36.75
N LEU A 319 12.44 13.99 -35.58
CA LEU A 319 11.85 15.16 -34.95
C LEU A 319 12.90 16.01 -34.22
N LEU A 320 13.68 15.38 -33.33
CA LEU A 320 14.67 16.08 -32.52
C LEU A 320 16.00 16.35 -33.26
N GLY A 321 16.26 15.63 -34.37
CA GLY A 321 17.41 15.87 -35.26
C GLY A 321 17.17 16.99 -36.26
N ASP A 322 15.99 17.57 -36.37
CA ASP A 322 15.69 18.70 -37.25
C ASP A 322 16.35 19.98 -36.72
N GLU A 323 17.23 20.61 -37.49
CA GLU A 323 17.96 21.82 -37.11
C GLU A 323 17.04 23.03 -36.80
N SER A 324 15.78 23.00 -37.23
CA SER A 324 14.79 24.05 -36.94
C SER A 324 14.13 23.90 -35.56
N VAL A 325 14.27 22.73 -34.92
CA VAL A 325 13.72 22.42 -33.59
C VAL A 325 14.76 22.73 -32.52
N GLY A 326 14.39 23.57 -31.57
CA GLY A 326 15.27 23.96 -30.45
C GLY A 326 14.56 24.00 -29.13
N ILE A 327 15.31 23.96 -28.03
CA ILE A 327 14.75 24.09 -26.67
C ILE A 327 14.21 25.51 -26.51
N ARG A 328 12.94 25.65 -26.25
CA ARG A 328 12.22 26.92 -26.06
C ARG A 328 11.97 27.25 -24.57
N TYR A 329 11.84 26.20 -23.77
CA TYR A 329 11.57 26.28 -22.35
C TYR A 329 12.15 25.06 -21.63
N ALA A 330 12.65 25.26 -20.41
CA ALA A 330 13.20 24.19 -19.60
C ALA A 330 13.01 24.49 -18.12
N ILE A 331 12.60 23.51 -17.35
CA ILE A 331 12.37 23.64 -15.91
C ILE A 331 12.88 22.45 -15.10
N ASN A 332 13.19 22.73 -13.85
CA ASN A 332 13.29 21.78 -12.76
C ASN A 332 12.05 21.96 -11.87
N GLY A 333 10.97 21.24 -12.14
CA GLY A 333 9.72 21.31 -11.38
C GLY A 333 9.77 20.49 -10.10
N LEU A 334 9.31 21.04 -8.98
CA LEU A 334 9.28 20.31 -7.71
C LEU A 334 8.04 19.43 -7.60
N ILE A 335 8.26 18.18 -7.25
CA ILE A 335 7.24 17.18 -6.87
C ILE A 335 7.49 16.71 -5.44
N SER A 336 6.45 16.20 -4.78
CA SER A 336 6.55 15.64 -3.42
C SER A 336 6.55 14.11 -3.43
N ILE A 337 7.51 13.50 -2.73
CA ILE A 337 7.68 12.05 -2.64
C ILE A 337 7.78 11.63 -1.18
N THR A 338 7.01 10.62 -0.79
CA THR A 338 7.07 9.93 0.51
C THR A 338 8.09 8.79 0.52
N PRO A 339 8.43 8.23 1.67
CA PRO A 339 9.37 7.12 1.76
C PRO A 339 8.99 5.85 0.99
N ASP A 340 7.71 5.63 0.76
CA ASP A 340 7.17 4.45 0.07
C ASP A 340 6.49 4.77 -1.27
N GLY A 341 6.46 6.05 -1.66
CA GLY A 341 5.85 6.51 -2.90
C GLY A 341 4.33 6.71 -2.85
N ASN A 342 3.65 6.20 -1.83
CA ASN A 342 2.20 6.38 -1.69
C ASN A 342 1.86 7.74 -1.06
N PRO A 343 0.67 8.32 -1.33
CA PRO A 343 0.21 9.53 -0.66
C PRO A 343 0.19 9.39 0.88
N ALA A 344 0.23 10.51 1.58
CA ALA A 344 0.10 10.57 3.04
C ALA A 344 -1.25 11.23 3.40
N LEU A 345 -2.26 10.40 3.68
CA LEU A 345 -3.66 10.81 3.82
C LEU A 345 -4.21 10.50 5.20
N GLY A 346 -5.14 11.33 5.67
CA GLY A 346 -5.87 11.09 6.92
C GLY A 346 -5.46 11.98 8.07
N GLU A 347 -6.11 11.81 9.22
CA GLU A 347 -5.79 12.56 10.43
C GLU A 347 -4.43 12.12 11.00
N THR A 348 -3.58 13.09 11.35
CA THR A 348 -2.25 12.79 11.87
C THR A 348 -2.34 12.09 13.23
N PRO A 349 -1.45 11.12 13.52
CA PRO A 349 -1.49 10.42 14.80
C PRO A 349 -1.07 11.31 16.00
N GLU A 350 -0.38 12.41 15.75
CA GLU A 350 0.13 13.30 16.80
C GLU A 350 -0.91 14.31 17.29
N VAL A 351 -1.77 14.83 16.40
CA VAL A 351 -2.65 15.96 16.70
C VAL A 351 -4.05 15.74 16.11
N LYS A 352 -5.05 15.64 16.96
CA LYS A 352 -6.46 15.53 16.52
C LYS A 352 -6.91 16.79 15.79
N GLY A 353 -7.69 16.62 14.74
CA GLY A 353 -8.18 17.70 13.89
C GLY A 353 -7.17 18.18 12.86
N LEU A 354 -5.93 17.67 12.84
CA LEU A 354 -4.96 17.95 11.78
C LEU A 354 -4.96 16.83 10.76
N TRP A 355 -5.37 17.13 9.54
CA TRP A 355 -5.50 16.19 8.43
C TRP A 355 -4.41 16.43 7.39
N SER A 356 -3.78 15.36 6.94
CA SER A 356 -2.85 15.36 5.82
C SER A 356 -3.56 14.94 4.54
N VAL A 357 -3.34 15.73 3.46
CA VAL A 357 -3.74 15.38 2.09
C VAL A 357 -2.54 15.68 1.19
N ALA A 358 -1.45 14.99 1.45
CA ALA A 358 -0.13 15.33 0.94
C ALA A 358 0.44 14.23 0.04
N ALA A 359 1.46 14.58 -0.76
CA ALA A 359 2.05 13.74 -1.79
C ALA A 359 1.00 13.19 -2.78
N SER A 360 0.04 14.04 -3.12
CA SER A 360 -1.03 13.79 -4.08
C SER A 360 -0.75 14.57 -5.35
N TRP A 361 -0.82 13.89 -6.48
CA TRP A 361 -0.52 14.50 -7.78
C TRP A 361 -1.80 14.79 -8.56
N ILE A 362 -1.68 15.40 -9.72
CA ILE A 362 -2.83 15.78 -10.54
C ILE A 362 -3.67 14.58 -10.95
N LYS A 363 -3.02 13.46 -11.27
CA LYS A 363 -3.73 12.28 -11.78
C LYS A 363 -4.75 11.72 -10.78
N GLU A 364 -4.46 11.74 -9.46
CA GLU A 364 -5.32 11.21 -8.41
C GLU A 364 -5.88 12.27 -7.45
N GLY A 365 -5.48 13.52 -7.60
CA GLY A 365 -5.80 14.60 -6.64
C GLY A 365 -7.29 14.77 -6.31
N PRO A 366 -8.21 14.92 -7.28
CA PRO A 366 -9.64 15.00 -6.99
C PRO A 366 -10.24 13.73 -6.37
N GLY A 367 -9.81 12.55 -6.79
CA GLY A 367 -10.24 11.28 -6.21
C GLY A 367 -9.81 11.15 -4.75
N ILE A 368 -8.55 11.47 -4.45
CA ILE A 368 -8.03 11.57 -3.08
C ILE A 368 -8.85 12.57 -2.27
N ALA A 369 -9.08 13.76 -2.80
CA ALA A 369 -9.81 14.81 -2.10
C ALA A 369 -11.25 14.39 -1.76
N ARG A 370 -11.93 13.65 -2.66
CA ARG A 370 -13.25 13.07 -2.39
C ARG A 370 -13.19 12.05 -1.27
N ALA A 371 -12.30 11.08 -1.37
CA ALA A 371 -12.16 10.01 -0.38
C ALA A 371 -11.78 10.54 1.01
N VAL A 372 -10.88 11.52 1.07
CA VAL A 372 -10.52 12.18 2.34
C VAL A 372 -11.69 13.02 2.88
N ALA A 373 -12.46 13.70 2.02
CA ALA A 373 -13.64 14.44 2.47
C ALA A 373 -14.70 13.51 3.09
N GLU A 374 -14.93 12.32 2.51
CA GLU A 374 -15.79 11.28 3.09
C GLU A 374 -15.26 10.87 4.48
N TRP A 375 -13.96 10.64 4.60
CA TRP A 375 -13.32 10.28 5.87
C TRP A 375 -13.44 11.40 6.93
N MET A 376 -13.15 12.65 6.55
CA MET A 376 -13.34 13.81 7.43
C MET A 376 -14.80 13.99 7.88
N ASN A 377 -15.76 13.57 7.06
CA ASN A 377 -17.19 13.58 7.37
C ASN A 377 -17.62 12.40 8.27
N GLY A 378 -16.68 11.58 8.75
CA GLY A 378 -16.93 10.43 9.62
C GLY A 378 -17.51 9.21 8.90
N GLN A 379 -17.34 9.14 7.58
CA GLN A 379 -17.73 8.00 6.75
C GLN A 379 -16.49 7.15 6.42
N ALA A 380 -16.66 5.84 6.31
CA ALA A 380 -15.63 5.04 5.67
C ALA A 380 -15.54 5.44 4.18
N PRO A 381 -14.37 5.77 3.63
CA PRO A 381 -14.21 6.12 2.22
C PRO A 381 -14.71 5.03 1.30
N GLU A 382 -15.25 5.39 0.15
CA GLU A 382 -15.71 4.42 -0.84
C GLU A 382 -14.53 3.60 -1.40
N ILE A 383 -13.40 4.26 -1.64
CA ILE A 383 -12.13 3.64 -2.02
C ILE A 383 -11.33 3.34 -0.74
N ASP A 384 -10.79 2.13 -0.62
CA ASP A 384 -9.98 1.73 0.52
C ASP A 384 -8.63 2.47 0.52
N LEU A 385 -8.40 3.30 1.54
CA LEU A 385 -7.20 4.14 1.68
C LEU A 385 -6.14 3.55 2.63
N HIS A 386 -6.22 2.29 3.03
CA HIS A 386 -5.31 1.75 4.05
C HIS A 386 -3.82 1.84 3.66
N GLU A 387 -3.49 1.71 2.37
CA GLU A 387 -2.11 1.85 1.86
C GLU A 387 -1.59 3.30 1.93
N ALA A 388 -2.49 4.28 1.99
CA ALA A 388 -2.16 5.71 1.99
C ALA A 388 -2.34 6.38 3.36
N ASP A 389 -2.86 5.68 4.38
CA ASP A 389 -3.08 6.25 5.72
C ASP A 389 -1.75 6.77 6.31
N ILE A 390 -1.70 8.06 6.67
CA ILE A 390 -0.50 8.69 7.23
C ILE A 390 -0.02 8.03 8.51
N ALA A 391 -0.93 7.39 9.24
CA ALA A 391 -0.59 6.68 10.47
C ALA A 391 0.25 5.42 10.23
N ARG A 392 0.39 4.93 8.98
CA ARG A 392 1.22 3.75 8.65
C ARG A 392 2.70 3.92 8.97
N PHE A 393 3.20 5.15 9.00
CA PHE A 393 4.61 5.42 9.20
C PHE A 393 5.04 5.23 10.66
N HIS A 394 6.06 4.41 10.86
CA HIS A 394 6.77 4.28 12.12
C HIS A 394 7.67 5.49 12.39
N ASP A 395 8.09 5.70 13.64
CA ASP A 395 8.90 6.85 14.04
C ASP A 395 10.21 6.98 13.23
N HIS A 396 10.90 5.86 12.94
CA HIS A 396 12.12 5.88 12.13
C HIS A 396 11.87 6.33 10.69
N GLN A 397 10.68 6.02 10.12
CA GLN A 397 10.30 6.40 8.77
C GLN A 397 9.94 7.89 8.64
N ARG A 398 9.81 8.60 9.75
CA ARG A 398 9.55 10.04 9.83
C ARG A 398 10.81 10.87 10.01
N THR A 399 11.97 10.23 10.24
CA THR A 399 13.24 10.94 10.34
C THR A 399 13.65 11.50 8.98
N ARG A 400 14.21 12.71 8.98
CA ARG A 400 14.63 13.37 7.74
C ARG A 400 15.56 12.48 6.89
N GLN A 401 16.54 11.84 7.52
CA GLN A 401 17.48 10.95 6.84
C GLN A 401 16.75 9.83 6.10
N HIS A 402 15.83 9.15 6.77
CA HIS A 402 15.07 8.04 6.17
C HIS A 402 14.18 8.54 5.03
N VAL A 403 13.44 9.64 5.24
CA VAL A 403 12.55 10.23 4.23
C VAL A 403 13.34 10.58 2.97
N GLU A 404 14.47 11.26 3.09
CA GLU A 404 15.30 11.66 1.95
C GLU A 404 15.90 10.45 1.22
N ALA A 405 16.45 9.48 1.95
CA ALA A 405 17.09 8.30 1.35
C ALA A 405 16.07 7.44 0.59
N ARG A 406 14.92 7.16 1.20
CA ARG A 406 13.83 6.40 0.58
C ARG A 406 13.18 7.14 -0.58
N ALA A 407 12.99 8.45 -0.46
CA ALA A 407 12.45 9.25 -1.55
C ALA A 407 13.38 9.28 -2.77
N ARG A 408 14.72 9.28 -2.58
CA ARG A 408 15.68 9.12 -3.69
C ARG A 408 15.53 7.78 -4.40
N GLU A 409 15.41 6.71 -3.64
CA GLU A 409 15.21 5.37 -4.19
C GLU A 409 13.84 5.25 -4.86
N SER A 410 12.77 5.80 -4.25
CA SER A 410 11.43 5.84 -4.82
C SER A 410 11.37 6.63 -6.13
N PHE A 411 12.09 7.75 -6.21
CA PHE A 411 12.17 8.54 -7.43
C PHE A 411 12.72 7.73 -8.61
N ASN A 412 13.80 6.99 -8.39
CA ASN A 412 14.40 6.14 -9.42
C ASN A 412 13.51 4.95 -9.83
N LYS A 413 12.61 4.51 -8.94
CA LYS A 413 11.65 3.42 -9.19
C LYS A 413 10.35 3.89 -9.83
N MET A 414 10.12 5.19 -9.97
CA MET A 414 8.83 5.75 -10.40
C MET A 414 8.39 5.26 -11.79
N TYR A 415 9.30 5.21 -12.74
CA TYR A 415 9.14 4.57 -14.05
C TYR A 415 9.98 3.29 -14.18
N GLY A 416 10.75 2.96 -13.14
CA GLY A 416 11.57 1.76 -13.10
C GLY A 416 10.75 0.47 -13.12
N ILE A 417 11.39 -0.63 -13.49
CA ILE A 417 10.79 -1.94 -13.34
C ILE A 417 10.84 -2.31 -11.86
N VAL A 418 9.68 -2.50 -11.25
CA VAL A 418 9.57 -3.04 -9.89
C VAL A 418 9.25 -4.53 -9.99
N HIS A 419 10.22 -5.36 -9.65
CA HIS A 419 10.04 -6.81 -9.68
C HIS A 419 9.17 -7.30 -8.51
N PRO A 420 8.50 -8.42 -8.66
CA PRO A 420 7.76 -9.02 -7.55
C PRO A 420 8.64 -9.27 -6.33
N ALA A 421 8.17 -8.84 -5.16
CA ALA A 421 8.89 -8.92 -3.88
C ALA A 421 10.22 -8.16 -3.83
N GLU A 422 10.47 -7.23 -4.75
CA GLU A 422 11.65 -6.38 -4.75
C GLU A 422 11.79 -5.62 -3.43
N GLN A 423 13.03 -5.57 -2.92
CA GLN A 423 13.32 -4.97 -1.63
C GLN A 423 13.85 -3.55 -1.79
N TRP A 424 13.55 -2.71 -0.81
CA TRP A 424 14.26 -1.45 -0.63
C TRP A 424 15.72 -1.72 -0.24
N GLU A 425 16.65 -0.90 -0.76
CA GLU A 425 18.07 -1.01 -0.48
C GLU A 425 18.56 0.06 0.50
N SER A 426 17.99 1.28 0.40
CA SER A 426 18.38 2.40 1.26
C SER A 426 17.90 2.23 2.70
N GLU A 427 18.61 2.81 3.63
CA GLU A 427 18.28 2.80 5.07
C GLU A 427 18.02 1.38 5.59
N ARG A 428 18.98 0.50 5.33
CA ARG A 428 18.99 -0.88 5.83
C ARG A 428 20.37 -1.29 6.32
N PRO A 429 20.46 -2.12 7.37
CA PRO A 429 19.40 -2.57 8.26
C PRO A 429 19.09 -1.52 9.35
N ILE A 430 17.81 -1.24 9.65
CA ILE A 430 17.40 -0.31 10.72
C ILE A 430 17.01 -1.06 11.98
N ARG A 431 16.01 -1.95 11.89
CA ARG A 431 15.50 -2.72 13.02
C ARG A 431 15.92 -4.18 12.88
N ARG A 432 16.52 -4.72 13.91
CA ARG A 432 17.02 -6.10 13.94
C ARG A 432 16.47 -6.80 15.17
N GLY A 433 15.94 -8.01 14.99
CA GLY A 433 15.59 -8.89 16.09
C GLY A 433 16.82 -9.33 16.90
N PRO A 434 16.64 -9.78 18.15
CA PRO A 434 17.75 -10.19 18.99
C PRO A 434 18.52 -11.41 18.44
N ALA A 435 17.88 -12.25 17.63
CA ALA A 435 18.50 -13.42 16.99
C ALA A 435 19.11 -13.10 15.59
N TYR A 436 19.19 -11.83 15.20
CA TYR A 436 19.68 -11.44 13.87
C TYR A 436 21.03 -12.02 13.50
N HIS A 437 21.98 -12.06 14.44
CA HIS A 437 23.31 -12.57 14.17
C HIS A 437 23.33 -14.09 13.99
N GLN A 438 22.59 -14.84 14.81
CA GLN A 438 22.41 -16.29 14.66
C GLN A 438 21.78 -16.63 13.32
N GLN A 439 20.76 -15.88 12.94
CA GLN A 439 20.07 -16.05 11.66
C GLN A 439 20.98 -15.74 10.47
N ARG A 440 21.74 -14.64 10.54
CA ARG A 440 22.73 -14.30 9.52
C ARG A 440 23.77 -15.42 9.36
N ASP A 441 24.25 -15.97 10.46
CA ASP A 441 25.26 -17.05 10.47
C ASP A 441 24.69 -18.37 9.90
N LEU A 442 23.36 -18.55 9.94
CA LEU A 442 22.62 -19.60 9.22
C LEU A 442 22.33 -19.24 7.73
N GLY A 443 22.89 -18.13 7.26
CA GLY A 443 22.71 -17.68 5.88
C GLY A 443 21.31 -17.14 5.58
N ALA A 444 20.66 -16.46 6.53
CA ALA A 444 19.39 -15.82 6.30
C ALA A 444 19.45 -14.77 5.18
N VAL A 445 18.54 -14.85 4.24
CA VAL A 445 18.27 -13.79 3.26
C VAL A 445 17.16 -12.93 3.83
N PHE A 446 17.46 -11.66 4.12
CA PHE A 446 16.55 -10.77 4.82
C PHE A 446 15.69 -9.95 3.87
N PHE A 447 14.39 -9.92 4.16
CA PHE A 447 13.42 -9.02 3.53
C PHE A 447 12.89 -8.05 4.59
N GLU A 448 12.89 -6.77 4.22
CA GLU A 448 12.50 -5.69 5.12
C GLU A 448 10.97 -5.51 5.16
N THR A 449 10.44 -5.21 6.35
CA THR A 449 9.11 -4.65 6.53
C THR A 449 9.10 -3.72 7.74
N ALA A 450 8.56 -2.51 7.59
CA ALA A 450 8.50 -1.51 8.66
C ALA A 450 9.86 -1.31 9.37
N GLY A 451 10.95 -1.38 8.61
CA GLY A 451 12.33 -1.30 9.08
C GLY A 451 12.92 -2.59 9.65
N TRP A 452 12.11 -3.61 9.91
CA TRP A 452 12.58 -4.88 10.44
C TRP A 452 13.21 -5.77 9.36
N GLU A 453 14.40 -6.29 9.63
CA GLU A 453 15.03 -7.35 8.86
C GLU A 453 14.42 -8.69 9.24
N ARG A 454 13.69 -9.33 8.30
CA ARG A 454 13.05 -10.63 8.50
C ARG A 454 13.69 -11.67 7.61
N PRO A 455 14.16 -12.82 8.13
CA PRO A 455 14.61 -13.92 7.28
C PRO A 455 13.47 -14.37 6.34
N TYR A 456 13.71 -14.33 5.04
CA TYR A 456 12.73 -14.79 4.04
C TYR A 456 12.93 -16.27 3.71
N TRP A 457 14.18 -16.71 3.62
CA TRP A 457 14.65 -18.11 3.63
C TRP A 457 16.05 -18.18 4.19
N TYR A 458 16.57 -19.41 4.38
CA TYR A 458 17.92 -19.63 4.91
C TYR A 458 18.77 -20.47 3.98
N GLU A 459 19.92 -19.98 3.54
CA GLU A 459 20.85 -20.69 2.66
C GLU A 459 21.43 -21.98 3.28
N SER A 460 21.50 -22.08 4.61
CA SER A 460 21.87 -23.33 5.32
C SER A 460 20.92 -24.49 5.00
N ASN A 461 19.71 -24.21 4.53
CA ASN A 461 18.73 -25.22 4.13
C ASN A 461 18.90 -25.71 2.68
N ARG A 462 19.89 -25.22 1.94
CA ARG A 462 20.18 -25.67 0.57
C ARG A 462 20.26 -27.19 0.40
N PRO A 463 20.85 -28.00 1.35
CA PRO A 463 20.84 -29.46 1.26
C PRO A 463 19.45 -30.08 1.25
N LEU A 464 18.41 -29.38 1.72
CA LEU A 464 17.02 -29.87 1.65
C LEU A 464 16.50 -29.95 0.22
N LEU A 465 17.09 -29.21 -0.73
CA LEU A 465 16.73 -29.29 -2.14
C LEU A 465 16.92 -30.71 -2.68
N ASP A 466 18.01 -31.38 -2.30
CA ASP A 466 18.26 -32.77 -2.67
C ASP A 466 17.29 -33.71 -1.95
N THR A 467 17.02 -33.44 -0.66
CA THR A 467 16.09 -34.26 0.15
C THR A 467 14.69 -34.26 -0.44
N TYR A 468 14.25 -33.12 -0.95
CA TYR A 468 12.90 -32.93 -1.49
C TYR A 468 12.87 -32.88 -3.03
N ALA A 469 13.92 -33.29 -3.72
CA ALA A 469 13.98 -33.30 -5.18
C ALA A 469 12.74 -34.02 -5.77
N GLY A 470 12.15 -33.42 -6.81
CA GLY A 470 10.91 -33.86 -7.45
C GLY A 470 9.60 -33.47 -6.72
N ARG A 471 9.68 -32.87 -5.54
CA ARG A 471 8.52 -32.26 -4.83
C ARG A 471 8.55 -30.73 -4.85
N LEU A 472 9.66 -30.16 -5.28
CA LEU A 472 9.86 -28.70 -5.33
C LEU A 472 9.34 -28.17 -6.65
N MET A 473 8.76 -26.97 -6.61
CA MET A 473 8.41 -26.24 -7.81
C MET A 473 9.64 -25.49 -8.31
N GLU A 474 9.92 -25.62 -9.60
CA GLU A 474 11.03 -24.93 -10.24
C GLU A 474 10.51 -23.67 -10.95
N ARG A 475 11.08 -22.53 -10.61
CA ARG A 475 10.87 -21.27 -11.31
C ARG A 475 12.14 -20.92 -12.07
N SER A 476 12.09 -21.02 -13.39
CA SER A 476 13.24 -20.75 -14.26
C SER A 476 13.18 -19.34 -14.86
N ALA A 477 11.99 -18.76 -14.97
CA ALA A 477 11.84 -17.42 -15.50
C ALA A 477 12.35 -16.37 -14.50
N GLU A 478 13.25 -15.50 -14.97
CA GLU A 478 13.92 -14.49 -14.14
C GLU A 478 12.92 -13.57 -13.43
N TRP A 479 11.82 -13.24 -14.11
CA TRP A 479 10.79 -12.36 -13.57
C TRP A 479 10.19 -12.87 -12.25
N GLU A 480 9.87 -14.19 -12.17
CA GLU A 480 9.30 -14.80 -10.96
C GLU A 480 10.34 -15.31 -9.97
N ALA A 481 11.59 -15.51 -10.41
CA ALA A 481 12.65 -16.13 -9.64
C ALA A 481 13.61 -15.15 -8.97
N ARG A 482 13.68 -13.91 -9.42
CA ARG A 482 14.69 -12.94 -8.97
C ARG A 482 14.72 -12.71 -7.45
N TRP A 483 13.56 -12.62 -6.83
CA TRP A 483 13.37 -12.42 -5.40
C TRP A 483 12.72 -13.62 -4.71
N TRP A 484 13.01 -14.81 -5.22
CA TRP A 484 12.46 -16.06 -4.74
C TRP A 484 13.53 -17.15 -4.69
N SER A 485 13.32 -18.19 -3.84
CA SER A 485 14.20 -19.36 -3.77
C SER A 485 13.39 -20.63 -3.63
N PRO A 486 13.77 -21.74 -4.29
CA PRO A 486 13.17 -23.06 -4.06
C PRO A 486 13.39 -23.56 -2.63
N ILE A 487 14.34 -22.99 -1.90
CA ILE A 487 14.56 -23.28 -0.48
C ILE A 487 13.30 -22.99 0.34
N ILE A 488 12.50 -22.00 0.01
CA ILE A 488 11.22 -21.72 0.69
C ILE A 488 10.31 -22.95 0.67
N ASN A 489 10.21 -23.63 -0.48
CA ASN A 489 9.42 -24.85 -0.59
C ASN A 489 10.03 -26.02 0.20
N ALA A 490 11.35 -26.12 0.24
CA ALA A 490 12.05 -27.15 1.01
C ALA A 490 11.91 -26.91 2.53
N GLU A 491 12.02 -25.66 2.98
CA GLU A 491 11.74 -25.27 4.38
C GLU A 491 10.31 -25.61 4.79
N HIS A 492 9.35 -25.33 3.90
CA HIS A 492 7.95 -25.67 4.11
C HIS A 492 7.76 -27.17 4.35
N LEU A 493 8.32 -28.01 3.47
CA LEU A 493 8.22 -29.46 3.58
C LEU A 493 8.91 -30.00 4.83
N ALA A 494 10.09 -29.45 5.16
CA ALA A 494 10.81 -29.84 6.37
C ALA A 494 10.03 -29.47 7.65
N LEU A 495 9.42 -28.31 7.68
CA LEU A 495 8.52 -27.91 8.79
C LEU A 495 7.32 -28.85 8.91
N ARG A 496 6.68 -29.23 7.79
CA ARG A 496 5.56 -30.15 7.76
C ARG A 496 5.92 -31.55 8.26
N GLU A 497 7.14 -32.00 8.06
CA GLU A 497 7.60 -33.35 8.40
C GLU A 497 8.34 -33.45 9.73
N ARG A 498 8.91 -32.33 10.22
CA ARG A 498 9.76 -32.26 11.43
C ARG A 498 9.31 -31.13 12.34
N CYS A 499 10.10 -30.08 12.44
CA CYS A 499 9.74 -28.81 13.06
C CYS A 499 10.57 -27.66 12.50
N GLY A 500 10.03 -26.46 12.57
CA GLY A 500 10.69 -25.24 12.15
C GLY A 500 10.65 -24.18 13.22
N LEU A 501 11.70 -23.35 13.25
CA LEU A 501 11.82 -22.16 14.08
C LEU A 501 11.81 -20.93 13.19
N THR A 502 10.85 -20.02 13.41
CA THR A 502 10.62 -18.82 12.60
C THR A 502 10.72 -17.57 13.45
N ASP A 503 11.36 -16.52 12.93
CA ASP A 503 11.38 -15.21 13.58
C ASP A 503 10.15 -14.38 13.16
N LEU A 504 9.35 -13.97 14.14
CA LEU A 504 8.17 -13.12 14.01
C LEU A 504 8.32 -11.81 14.78
N SER A 505 9.55 -11.40 15.11
CA SER A 505 9.85 -10.19 15.90
C SER A 505 9.31 -8.90 15.31
N ALA A 506 8.95 -8.90 14.01
CA ALA A 506 8.36 -7.76 13.34
C ALA A 506 6.89 -7.50 13.72
N PHE A 507 6.22 -8.42 14.42
CA PHE A 507 4.84 -8.19 14.86
C PHE A 507 4.74 -6.98 15.79
N VAL A 508 3.66 -6.22 15.62
CA VAL A 508 3.30 -5.16 16.56
C VAL A 508 2.57 -5.78 17.74
N VAL A 509 3.07 -5.48 18.93
CA VAL A 509 2.55 -5.97 20.22
C VAL A 509 2.03 -4.80 21.03
N LEU A 510 0.73 -4.79 21.29
CA LEU A 510 0.06 -3.75 22.06
C LEU A 510 -0.61 -4.36 23.28
N ASP A 511 -0.45 -3.75 24.45
CA ASP A 511 -1.22 -4.13 25.65
C ASP A 511 -2.30 -3.08 25.91
N VAL A 512 -3.55 -3.54 26.03
CA VAL A 512 -4.71 -2.73 26.45
C VAL A 512 -5.05 -3.12 27.89
N THR A 513 -4.96 -2.15 28.80
CA THR A 513 -5.09 -2.38 30.24
C THR A 513 -6.08 -1.42 30.89
N GLY A 514 -6.58 -1.78 32.06
CA GLY A 514 -7.49 -0.98 32.86
C GLY A 514 -8.93 -1.53 32.92
N PRO A 515 -9.76 -1.03 33.83
CA PRO A 515 -11.11 -1.54 34.04
C PRO A 515 -12.03 -1.39 32.83
N GLY A 516 -11.76 -0.42 31.95
CA GLY A 516 -12.46 -0.20 30.66
C GLY A 516 -11.93 -1.02 29.49
N ALA A 517 -10.81 -1.74 29.62
CA ALA A 517 -10.14 -2.43 28.52
C ALA A 517 -11.05 -3.43 27.78
N LEU A 518 -11.79 -4.26 28.52
CA LEU A 518 -12.71 -5.22 27.91
C LEU A 518 -13.81 -4.51 27.10
N ALA A 519 -14.43 -3.48 27.68
CA ALA A 519 -15.51 -2.75 27.00
C ALA A 519 -15.02 -2.07 25.71
N THR A 520 -13.83 -1.46 25.76
CA THR A 520 -13.19 -0.84 24.61
C THR A 520 -12.96 -1.88 23.50
N LEU A 521 -12.31 -2.99 23.82
CA LEU A 521 -12.01 -4.03 22.83
C LEU A 521 -13.27 -4.73 22.31
N GLN A 522 -14.29 -4.92 23.15
CA GLN A 522 -15.60 -5.45 22.72
C GLN A 522 -16.29 -4.54 21.71
N ARG A 523 -16.12 -3.23 21.82
CA ARG A 523 -16.67 -2.27 20.85
C ARG A 523 -15.95 -2.32 19.49
N LEU A 524 -14.69 -2.68 19.47
CA LEU A 524 -13.87 -2.67 18.23
C LEU A 524 -13.90 -4.03 17.51
N ALA A 525 -13.85 -5.14 18.26
CA ALA A 525 -13.70 -6.48 17.72
C ALA A 525 -15.03 -7.15 17.39
N VAL A 526 -15.10 -7.90 16.31
CA VAL A 526 -16.27 -8.73 15.95
C VAL A 526 -16.45 -9.90 16.90
N ALA A 527 -15.34 -10.49 17.36
CA ALA A 527 -15.36 -11.64 18.24
C ALA A 527 -15.78 -11.28 19.70
N GLN A 528 -16.31 -12.29 20.41
CA GLN A 528 -16.50 -12.21 21.86
C GLN A 528 -15.13 -12.27 22.55
N LEU A 529 -14.81 -11.25 23.36
CA LEU A 529 -13.56 -11.13 24.12
C LEU A 529 -13.75 -11.33 25.62
N ASP A 530 -15.00 -11.38 26.10
CA ASP A 530 -15.30 -11.81 27.50
C ASP A 530 -15.22 -13.34 27.53
N VAL A 531 -14.01 -13.83 27.54
CA VAL A 531 -13.63 -15.24 27.59
C VAL A 531 -12.74 -15.49 28.81
N ALA A 532 -12.47 -16.74 29.15
CA ALA A 532 -11.56 -17.04 30.26
C ALA A 532 -10.17 -16.42 30.06
N VAL A 533 -9.51 -16.01 31.12
CA VAL A 533 -8.10 -15.61 31.12
C VAL A 533 -7.26 -16.76 30.54
N GLY A 534 -6.29 -16.43 29.71
CA GLY A 534 -5.50 -17.40 28.96
C GLY A 534 -6.10 -17.83 27.61
N ARG A 535 -7.25 -17.28 27.20
CA ARG A 535 -7.80 -17.53 25.86
C ARG A 535 -7.19 -16.60 24.81
N VAL A 536 -7.00 -17.15 23.63
CA VAL A 536 -6.54 -16.45 22.45
C VAL A 536 -7.68 -16.39 21.44
N VAL A 537 -7.95 -15.21 20.90
CA VAL A 537 -9.08 -14.93 20.01
C VAL A 537 -8.57 -14.23 18.77
N TYR A 538 -8.68 -14.87 17.61
CA TYR A 538 -8.52 -14.20 16.33
C TYR A 538 -9.81 -13.48 15.96
N THR A 539 -9.72 -12.23 15.50
CA THR A 539 -10.88 -11.40 15.21
C THR A 539 -10.58 -10.36 14.13
N PRO A 540 -11.48 -10.15 13.16
CA PRO A 540 -11.46 -8.94 12.37
C PRO A 540 -11.95 -7.73 13.18
N LEU A 541 -11.51 -6.54 12.75
CA LEU A 541 -12.10 -5.24 13.03
C LEU A 541 -12.82 -4.77 11.77
N LEU A 542 -13.91 -4.05 11.91
CA LEU A 542 -14.72 -3.57 10.78
C LEU A 542 -14.82 -2.05 10.78
N ASP A 543 -15.11 -1.51 9.60
CA ASP A 543 -15.67 -0.19 9.44
C ASP A 543 -17.21 -0.20 9.65
N GLU A 544 -17.84 0.96 9.61
CA GLU A 544 -19.29 1.11 9.80
C GLU A 544 -20.12 0.43 8.69
N ARG A 545 -19.54 0.22 7.51
CA ARG A 545 -20.18 -0.48 6.37
C ARG A 545 -20.04 -2.00 6.45
N GLY A 546 -19.23 -2.49 7.40
CA GLY A 546 -18.94 -3.91 7.59
C GLY A 546 -17.85 -4.45 6.69
N GLY A 547 -17.06 -3.57 6.06
CA GLY A 547 -15.79 -3.90 5.41
C GLY A 547 -14.68 -4.12 6.43
N PHE A 548 -13.60 -4.80 6.03
CA PHE A 548 -12.48 -5.03 6.93
C PHE A 548 -11.67 -3.77 7.17
N LYS A 549 -11.42 -3.47 8.44
CA LYS A 549 -10.47 -2.44 8.88
C LYS A 549 -9.14 -3.05 9.28
N SER A 550 -9.15 -4.28 9.79
CA SER A 550 -7.98 -5.08 10.15
C SER A 550 -8.39 -6.51 10.50
N ASP A 551 -7.40 -7.37 10.67
CA ASP A 551 -7.50 -8.67 11.34
C ASP A 551 -6.32 -8.86 12.30
N LEU A 552 -6.60 -9.39 13.49
CA LEU A 552 -5.60 -9.46 14.54
C LEU A 552 -5.92 -10.54 15.59
N THR A 553 -4.95 -10.80 16.45
CA THR A 553 -5.06 -11.75 17.55
C THR A 553 -5.12 -11.01 18.88
N ILE A 554 -6.08 -11.35 19.73
CA ILE A 554 -6.23 -10.80 21.08
C ILE A 554 -6.11 -11.92 22.12
N MET A 555 -5.20 -11.77 23.07
CA MET A 555 -5.00 -12.67 24.20
C MET A 555 -5.53 -12.01 25.48
N ARG A 556 -6.40 -12.68 26.22
CA ARG A 556 -6.83 -12.22 27.55
C ARG A 556 -5.83 -12.68 28.59
N LEU A 557 -4.94 -11.80 29.04
CA LEU A 557 -3.88 -12.11 30.01
C LEU A 557 -4.31 -11.91 31.45
N GLY A 558 -5.39 -11.13 31.69
CA GLY A 558 -5.94 -10.87 33.02
C GLY A 558 -7.38 -10.35 32.95
N ALA A 559 -7.96 -10.05 34.10
CA ALA A 559 -9.32 -9.50 34.15
C ALA A 559 -9.45 -8.20 33.36
N HIS A 560 -8.40 -7.37 33.39
CA HIS A 560 -8.33 -6.04 32.84
C HIS A 560 -7.05 -5.85 31.98
N TRP A 561 -6.53 -6.94 31.43
CA TRP A 561 -5.29 -6.92 30.66
C TRP A 561 -5.42 -7.82 29.42
N PHE A 562 -5.26 -7.21 28.26
CA PHE A 562 -5.33 -7.85 26.95
C PHE A 562 -4.11 -7.50 26.14
N ARG A 563 -3.54 -8.49 25.45
CA ARG A 563 -2.49 -8.30 24.46
C ARG A 563 -3.07 -8.43 23.07
N VAL A 564 -2.82 -7.43 22.22
CA VAL A 564 -3.18 -7.39 20.82
C VAL A 564 -1.90 -7.60 20.01
N VAL A 565 -1.94 -8.51 19.04
CA VAL A 565 -0.83 -8.81 18.15
C VAL A 565 -1.30 -8.70 16.71
N THR A 566 -0.54 -7.97 15.90
CA THR A 566 -0.88 -7.67 14.52
C THR A 566 0.34 -7.54 13.63
N GLY A 567 0.13 -7.40 12.29
CA GLY A 567 1.19 -7.30 11.30
C GLY A 567 2.03 -6.02 11.41
N ALA A 568 3.28 -6.10 11.01
CA ALA A 568 4.22 -4.97 11.08
C ALA A 568 3.78 -3.77 10.21
N HIS A 569 3.31 -4.02 9.00
CA HIS A 569 3.00 -2.96 8.02
C HIS A 569 1.71 -2.20 8.33
N THR A 570 0.75 -2.82 9.03
CA THR A 570 -0.53 -2.21 9.41
C THR A 570 -0.58 -1.77 10.86
N GLY A 571 0.35 -2.23 11.69
CA GLY A 571 0.28 -2.07 13.13
C GLY A 571 0.21 -0.64 13.63
N MET A 572 0.77 0.34 12.90
CA MET A 572 0.70 1.75 13.31
C MET A 572 -0.68 2.36 13.02
N THR A 573 -1.32 2.01 11.92
CA THR A 573 -2.69 2.44 11.62
C THR A 573 -3.68 1.83 12.63
N GLU A 574 -3.46 0.59 13.01
CA GLU A 574 -4.25 -0.10 14.02
C GLU A 574 -4.02 0.48 15.42
N LYS A 575 -2.77 0.78 15.77
CA LYS A 575 -2.44 1.50 17.02
C LYS A 575 -3.21 2.81 17.11
N LYS A 576 -3.21 3.62 16.02
CA LYS A 576 -4.00 4.85 15.96
C LYS A 576 -5.49 4.56 16.15
N TRP A 577 -6.03 3.54 15.46
CA TRP A 577 -7.43 3.14 15.62
C TRP A 577 -7.80 2.81 17.06
N PHE A 578 -6.95 2.05 17.75
CA PHE A 578 -7.16 1.77 19.17
C PHE A 578 -7.08 3.04 20.02
N VAL A 579 -6.07 3.89 19.82
CA VAL A 579 -5.91 5.14 20.57
C VAL A 579 -7.11 6.06 20.41
N ASP A 580 -7.63 6.21 19.20
CA ASP A 580 -8.79 7.07 18.89
C ASP A 580 -10.09 6.59 19.57
N HIS A 581 -10.15 5.31 19.94
CA HIS A 581 -11.31 4.71 20.58
C HIS A 581 -11.13 4.44 22.09
N LEU A 582 -10.01 4.87 22.68
CA LEU A 582 -9.84 4.79 24.12
C LEU A 582 -10.86 5.71 24.82
N PRO A 583 -11.41 5.28 25.97
CA PRO A 583 -12.34 6.09 26.74
C PRO A 583 -11.64 7.33 27.31
N ALA A 584 -12.30 8.49 27.19
CA ALA A 584 -11.75 9.77 27.64
C ALA A 584 -11.54 9.86 29.17
N ASP A 585 -12.18 9.00 29.95
CA ASP A 585 -12.04 8.94 31.40
C ASP A 585 -10.76 8.23 31.86
N GLY A 586 -9.92 7.75 30.93
CA GLY A 586 -8.69 7.02 31.24
C GLY A 586 -8.88 5.61 31.81
N SER A 587 -10.11 5.08 31.77
CA SER A 587 -10.42 3.74 32.29
C SER A 587 -9.78 2.60 31.47
N ALA A 588 -9.32 2.87 30.24
CA ALA A 588 -8.46 1.98 29.47
C ALA A 588 -7.25 2.74 28.94
N GLN A 589 -6.11 2.06 28.87
CA GLN A 589 -4.85 2.57 28.37
C GLN A 589 -4.24 1.59 27.38
N LEU A 590 -3.50 2.11 26.40
CA LEU A 590 -2.75 1.32 25.43
C LEU A 590 -1.26 1.55 25.61
N SER A 591 -0.50 0.45 25.65
CA SER A 591 0.97 0.47 25.68
C SER A 591 1.51 -0.26 24.45
N ASP A 592 2.36 0.39 23.69
CA ASP A 592 3.10 -0.22 22.58
C ASP A 592 4.33 -0.93 23.15
N LEU A 593 4.35 -2.24 23.02
CA LEU A 593 5.40 -3.12 23.52
C LEU A 593 6.19 -3.79 22.39
N THR A 594 6.04 -3.31 21.16
CA THR A 594 6.70 -3.87 19.96
C THR A 594 8.22 -3.98 20.12
N SER A 595 8.84 -2.98 20.75
CA SER A 595 10.29 -3.01 21.01
C SER A 595 10.69 -3.67 22.33
N ALA A 596 9.71 -4.09 23.16
CA ALA A 596 9.94 -4.77 24.42
C ALA A 596 9.93 -6.30 24.29
N TYR A 597 9.29 -6.82 23.24
CA TYR A 597 9.18 -8.25 23.00
C TYR A 597 9.69 -8.64 21.62
N THR A 598 10.27 -9.83 21.56
CA THR A 598 10.52 -10.58 20.32
C THR A 598 9.58 -11.77 20.29
N THR A 599 9.24 -12.26 19.09
CA THR A 599 8.33 -13.39 18.92
C THR A 599 8.99 -14.44 18.06
N PHE A 600 9.00 -15.70 18.54
CA PHE A 600 9.44 -16.85 17.75
C PHE A 600 8.29 -17.80 17.56
N GLY A 601 8.18 -18.34 16.34
CA GLY A 601 7.25 -19.40 16.01
C GLY A 601 7.95 -20.75 15.99
N LEU A 602 7.45 -21.70 16.77
CA LEU A 602 7.91 -23.09 16.77
C LEU A 602 6.77 -23.97 16.31
N TRP A 603 6.86 -24.53 15.10
CA TRP A 603 5.80 -25.34 14.51
C TRP A 603 6.32 -26.61 13.86
N GLY A 604 5.43 -27.60 13.74
CA GLY A 604 5.65 -28.89 13.11
C GLY A 604 5.29 -30.06 14.02
N PRO A 605 5.21 -31.27 13.50
CA PRO A 605 4.80 -32.45 14.29
C PRO A 605 5.69 -32.70 15.53
N SER A 606 6.98 -32.37 15.45
CA SER A 606 7.93 -32.52 16.57
C SER A 606 8.05 -31.27 17.48
N ALA A 607 7.28 -30.22 17.23
CA ALA A 607 7.40 -28.96 17.97
C ALA A 607 7.15 -29.14 19.48
N ARG A 608 6.18 -30.01 19.85
CA ARG A 608 5.91 -30.33 21.26
C ARG A 608 7.11 -31.01 21.95
N ASP A 609 7.78 -31.92 21.25
CA ASP A 609 8.93 -32.64 21.82
C ASP A 609 10.14 -31.69 22.00
N VAL A 610 10.31 -30.74 21.10
CA VAL A 610 11.30 -29.67 21.26
C VAL A 610 10.98 -28.83 22.50
N LEU A 611 9.74 -28.38 22.62
CA LEU A 611 9.31 -27.54 23.74
C LEU A 611 9.45 -28.27 25.09
N LYS A 612 9.09 -29.58 25.16
CA LYS A 612 9.29 -30.43 26.34
C LYS A 612 10.74 -30.55 26.82
N ARG A 613 11.71 -30.41 25.91
CA ARG A 613 13.12 -30.42 26.31
C ARG A 613 13.58 -29.10 26.94
N CYS A 614 12.79 -28.06 26.75
CA CYS A 614 13.12 -26.70 27.24
C CYS A 614 12.33 -26.33 28.49
N THR A 615 11.29 -27.10 28.88
CA THR A 615 10.39 -26.72 29.96
C THR A 615 9.90 -27.94 30.77
N GLU A 616 9.74 -27.72 32.08
CA GLU A 616 9.05 -28.65 32.98
C GLU A 616 7.52 -28.40 33.02
N ASP A 617 7.07 -27.30 32.39
CA ASP A 617 5.63 -27.00 32.30
C ASP A 617 4.89 -28.03 31.45
N ASP A 618 3.63 -28.29 31.79
CA ASP A 618 2.79 -29.23 31.02
C ASP A 618 2.39 -28.63 29.66
N VAL A 619 3.07 -29.04 28.60
CA VAL A 619 2.79 -28.67 27.21
C VAL A 619 2.04 -29.76 26.46
N SER A 620 1.42 -30.71 27.16
CA SER A 620 0.54 -31.72 26.57
C SER A 620 -0.68 -31.09 25.87
N HIS A 621 -1.44 -31.90 25.13
CA HIS A 621 -2.66 -31.42 24.49
C HIS A 621 -3.69 -30.95 25.53
N GLU A 622 -3.83 -31.68 26.61
CA GLU A 622 -4.76 -31.41 27.70
C GLU A 622 -4.28 -30.22 28.55
N GLY A 623 -2.99 -30.16 28.85
CA GLY A 623 -2.41 -29.12 29.69
C GLY A 623 -2.27 -27.78 28.98
N PHE A 624 -2.13 -27.78 27.64
CA PHE A 624 -2.01 -26.56 26.84
C PHE A 624 -2.88 -26.67 25.57
N PRO A 625 -4.23 -26.51 25.68
CA PRO A 625 -5.16 -26.63 24.57
C PRO A 625 -4.93 -25.57 23.47
N PHE A 626 -5.28 -25.92 22.22
CA PHE A 626 -5.26 -24.97 21.10
C PHE A 626 -6.15 -23.73 21.40
N GLY A 627 -5.67 -22.54 20.99
CA GLY A 627 -6.36 -21.28 21.23
C GLY A 627 -6.24 -20.79 22.68
N THR A 628 -5.17 -21.21 23.38
CA THR A 628 -4.83 -20.70 24.71
C THR A 628 -3.42 -20.12 24.74
N CYS A 629 -3.18 -19.27 25.73
CA CYS A 629 -1.85 -18.74 26.04
C CYS A 629 -1.59 -18.78 27.54
N ARG A 630 -0.35 -18.93 27.93
CA ARG A 630 0.09 -18.85 29.32
C ARG A 630 1.59 -18.60 29.39
N THR A 631 2.02 -18.13 30.55
CA THR A 631 3.44 -18.04 30.86
C THR A 631 3.98 -19.44 31.14
N ILE A 632 5.14 -19.77 30.56
CA ILE A 632 5.93 -20.95 30.82
C ILE A 632 7.40 -20.54 31.03
N GLU A 633 8.20 -21.46 31.55
CA GLU A 633 9.63 -21.26 31.71
C GLU A 633 10.39 -22.09 30.67
N LEU A 634 11.23 -21.45 29.84
CA LEU A 634 12.15 -22.10 28.91
C LEU A 634 13.57 -22.00 29.43
N ASP A 635 14.06 -23.06 30.09
CA ASP A 635 15.45 -23.10 30.63
C ASP A 635 15.83 -21.83 31.41
N GLY A 636 14.97 -21.45 32.36
CA GLY A 636 15.11 -20.25 33.17
C GLY A 636 14.72 -18.94 32.51
N ILE A 637 14.15 -18.95 31.29
CA ILE A 637 13.57 -17.77 30.62
C ILE A 637 12.06 -17.79 30.75
N ARG A 638 11.48 -16.76 31.34
CA ARG A 638 10.04 -16.62 31.48
C ARG A 638 9.45 -16.06 30.18
N VAL A 639 8.61 -16.83 29.52
CA VAL A 639 8.01 -16.46 28.21
C VAL A 639 6.48 -16.58 28.26
N LEU A 640 5.77 -15.78 27.46
CA LEU A 640 4.36 -16.02 27.15
C LEU A 640 4.28 -16.89 25.91
N ALA A 641 3.80 -18.12 26.05
CA ALA A 641 3.55 -19.00 24.91
C ALA A 641 2.06 -18.94 24.51
N SER A 642 1.78 -18.91 23.22
CA SER A 642 0.44 -18.90 22.64
C SER A 642 0.31 -20.07 21.67
N ARG A 643 -0.59 -21.02 21.92
CA ARG A 643 -0.79 -22.18 21.07
C ARG A 643 -1.74 -21.84 19.92
N ILE A 644 -1.19 -21.27 18.89
CA ILE A 644 -1.84 -20.89 17.63
C ILE A 644 -0.94 -21.15 16.44
N SER A 645 -1.48 -21.13 15.22
CA SER A 645 -0.71 -21.35 14.02
C SER A 645 -1.36 -20.68 12.80
N TYR A 646 -0.59 -19.89 12.07
CA TYR A 646 -0.97 -19.34 10.77
C TYR A 646 -0.51 -20.22 9.59
N ILE A 647 0.27 -21.25 9.87
CA ILE A 647 0.73 -22.23 8.88
C ILE A 647 0.00 -23.57 8.97
N GLY A 648 -0.86 -23.75 9.97
CA GLY A 648 -1.69 -24.94 10.13
C GLY A 648 -0.99 -26.17 10.70
N GLU A 649 0.10 -25.99 11.46
CA GLU A 649 0.79 -27.05 12.18
C GLU A 649 0.66 -26.91 13.69
N LEU A 650 0.88 -28.02 14.41
CA LEU A 650 1.10 -28.00 15.85
C LEU A 650 2.22 -27.04 16.20
N GLY A 651 2.01 -26.20 17.21
CA GLY A 651 3.09 -25.36 17.74
C GLY A 651 2.63 -24.11 18.49
N TRP A 652 3.57 -23.21 18.68
CA TRP A 652 3.38 -22.03 19.53
C TRP A 652 4.06 -20.79 18.93
N GLU A 653 3.45 -19.65 19.17
CA GLU A 653 4.12 -18.36 19.16
C GLU A 653 4.61 -18.07 20.58
N ILE A 654 5.89 -17.75 20.69
CA ILE A 654 6.62 -17.59 21.96
C ILE A 654 7.08 -16.14 22.04
N TYR A 655 6.48 -15.38 22.95
CA TYR A 655 6.76 -13.97 23.20
C TYR A 655 7.78 -13.86 24.32
N VAL A 656 8.94 -13.32 24.00
CA VAL A 656 10.11 -13.26 24.88
C VAL A 656 10.49 -11.81 25.10
N ALA A 657 10.92 -11.43 26.31
CA ALA A 657 11.52 -10.12 26.53
C ALA A 657 12.72 -9.93 25.58
N MET A 658 12.87 -8.73 25.00
CA MET A 658 13.83 -8.48 23.94
C MET A 658 15.28 -8.85 24.35
N GLU A 659 15.67 -8.58 25.60
CA GLU A 659 17.00 -8.89 26.15
C GLU A 659 17.29 -10.39 26.27
N GLU A 660 16.26 -11.22 26.39
CA GLU A 660 16.38 -12.67 26.47
C GLU A 660 16.20 -13.37 25.11
N GLY A 661 15.89 -12.61 24.07
CA GLY A 661 15.51 -13.17 22.76
C GLY A 661 16.59 -14.02 22.12
N ALA A 662 17.84 -13.59 22.12
CA ALA A 662 18.94 -14.36 21.56
C ALA A 662 19.14 -15.69 22.30
N ARG A 663 19.07 -15.67 23.64
CA ARG A 663 19.15 -16.87 24.47
C ARG A 663 17.99 -17.81 24.23
N ALA A 664 16.78 -17.28 24.10
CA ALA A 664 15.58 -18.10 23.81
C ALA A 664 15.68 -18.79 22.43
N TRP A 665 16.19 -18.08 21.42
CA TRP A 665 16.50 -18.67 20.12
C TRP A 665 17.47 -19.85 20.25
N ASP A 666 18.60 -19.62 20.91
CA ASP A 666 19.64 -20.64 21.09
C ASP A 666 19.12 -21.86 21.89
N THR A 667 18.30 -21.64 22.92
CA THR A 667 17.65 -22.71 23.69
C THR A 667 16.75 -23.57 22.80
N LEU A 668 15.82 -22.95 22.06
CA LEU A 668 14.92 -23.68 21.15
C LEU A 668 15.67 -24.38 20.02
N TRP A 669 16.65 -23.68 19.44
CA TRP A 669 17.48 -24.20 18.36
C TRP A 669 18.27 -25.43 18.79
N THR A 670 18.93 -25.35 19.94
CA THR A 670 19.72 -26.46 20.49
C THR A 670 18.84 -27.67 20.85
N ALA A 671 17.73 -27.44 21.53
CA ALA A 671 16.79 -28.49 21.89
C ALA A 671 16.12 -29.16 20.68
N GLY A 672 16.03 -28.45 19.56
CA GLY A 672 15.43 -28.94 18.33
C GLY A 672 16.35 -29.80 17.48
N GLN A 673 17.67 -29.83 17.72
CA GLN A 673 18.64 -30.53 16.87
C GLN A 673 18.32 -32.04 16.71
N GLU A 674 18.00 -32.71 17.81
CA GLU A 674 17.61 -34.13 17.79
C GLU A 674 16.32 -34.40 17.02
N SER A 675 15.44 -33.39 16.90
CA SER A 675 14.20 -33.46 16.13
C SER A 675 14.37 -33.00 14.68
N GLY A 676 15.60 -32.69 14.26
CA GLY A 676 15.90 -32.18 12.94
C GLY A 676 15.26 -30.81 12.65
N ILE A 677 15.27 -29.92 13.65
CA ILE A 677 14.74 -28.55 13.51
C ILE A 677 15.43 -27.81 12.37
N VAL A 678 14.65 -27.06 11.61
CA VAL A 678 15.16 -26.19 10.55
C VAL A 678 14.83 -24.72 10.86
N PRO A 679 15.72 -23.78 10.53
CA PRO A 679 15.32 -22.39 10.54
C PRO A 679 14.37 -22.17 9.35
N VAL A 680 13.28 -21.45 9.57
CA VAL A 680 12.22 -21.28 8.56
C VAL A 680 11.96 -19.79 8.36
N GLY A 681 12.05 -19.37 7.10
CA GLY A 681 11.82 -17.98 6.74
C GLY A 681 10.36 -17.59 6.70
N ILE A 682 10.13 -16.27 6.72
CA ILE A 682 8.79 -15.68 6.61
C ILE A 682 8.11 -16.03 5.27
N GLY A 683 8.89 -16.43 4.25
CA GLY A 683 8.39 -16.93 2.98
C GLY A 683 7.49 -18.15 3.14
N VAL A 684 7.73 -19.00 4.16
CA VAL A 684 6.82 -20.10 4.51
C VAL A 684 5.59 -19.56 5.27
N TYR A 685 5.80 -18.75 6.29
CA TYR A 685 4.72 -18.25 7.14
C TYR A 685 3.71 -17.39 6.37
N ALA A 686 4.20 -16.38 5.64
CA ALA A 686 3.36 -15.39 4.98
C ALA A 686 2.83 -15.83 3.60
N THR A 687 3.43 -16.87 2.98
CA THR A 687 3.00 -17.34 1.66
C THR A 687 2.63 -18.82 1.66
N THR A 688 3.58 -19.74 1.54
CA THR A 688 3.25 -21.13 1.25
C THR A 688 2.41 -21.80 2.34
N GLY A 689 2.71 -21.56 3.61
CA GLY A 689 2.00 -22.15 4.75
C GLY A 689 0.56 -21.71 4.87
N ARG A 690 0.34 -20.35 4.83
CA ARG A 690 -1.02 -19.79 4.91
C ARG A 690 -1.89 -20.15 3.71
N LEU A 691 -1.28 -20.15 2.50
CA LEU A 691 -2.04 -20.41 1.25
C LEU A 691 -2.55 -21.83 1.18
N GLU A 692 -1.77 -22.83 1.63
CA GLU A 692 -2.26 -24.21 1.75
C GLU A 692 -3.48 -24.33 2.68
N LYS A 693 -3.55 -23.48 3.67
CA LYS A 693 -4.68 -23.40 4.62
C LYS A 693 -5.79 -22.46 4.13
N GLY A 694 -5.59 -21.76 3.03
CA GLY A 694 -6.52 -20.73 2.56
C GLY A 694 -6.72 -19.62 3.59
N TYR A 695 -5.72 -19.35 4.45
CA TYR A 695 -5.78 -18.26 5.42
C TYR A 695 -5.59 -16.92 4.72
N ARG A 696 -6.42 -15.96 5.11
CA ARG A 696 -6.50 -14.60 4.53
C ARG A 696 -5.44 -13.70 5.14
N ALA A 697 -5.08 -12.68 4.41
CA ALA A 697 -4.23 -11.60 4.89
C ALA A 697 -4.91 -10.26 4.65
N PHE A 698 -4.82 -9.34 5.62
CA PHE A 698 -5.26 -7.97 5.44
C PHE A 698 -4.38 -7.26 4.38
N GLY A 699 -5.03 -6.45 3.55
CA GLY A 699 -4.41 -5.82 2.38
C GLY A 699 -4.42 -6.69 1.12
N ASN A 700 -4.72 -8.00 1.24
CA ASN A 700 -4.86 -8.91 0.11
C ASN A 700 -6.32 -9.37 -0.03
N GLU A 701 -6.72 -10.40 0.75
CA GLU A 701 -8.09 -10.91 0.76
C GLU A 701 -9.02 -10.06 1.63
N LEU A 702 -8.49 -9.46 2.68
CA LEU A 702 -9.25 -8.66 3.63
C LEU A 702 -9.00 -7.18 3.37
N SER A 703 -10.02 -6.52 2.85
CA SER A 703 -10.05 -5.08 2.54
C SER A 703 -11.45 -4.53 2.79
N ALA A 704 -11.61 -3.23 2.72
CA ALA A 704 -12.92 -2.60 2.84
C ALA A 704 -13.91 -2.99 1.70
N ASP A 705 -13.42 -3.54 0.59
CA ASP A 705 -14.23 -3.94 -0.57
C ASP A 705 -15.12 -5.16 -0.30
N TYR A 706 -14.68 -6.05 0.60
CA TYR A 706 -15.35 -7.32 0.83
C TYR A 706 -15.81 -7.45 2.28
N THR A 707 -16.81 -8.30 2.49
CA THR A 707 -17.45 -8.52 3.79
C THR A 707 -16.93 -9.80 4.45
N ILE A 708 -17.12 -9.92 5.77
CA ILE A 708 -16.82 -11.16 6.51
C ILE A 708 -17.52 -12.37 5.90
N VAL A 709 -18.73 -12.19 5.37
CA VAL A 709 -19.53 -13.27 4.77
C VAL A 709 -18.92 -13.72 3.46
N GLU A 710 -18.56 -12.78 2.60
CA GLU A 710 -17.92 -13.06 1.31
C GLU A 710 -16.53 -13.73 1.49
N ALA A 711 -15.78 -13.28 2.52
CA ALA A 711 -14.50 -13.89 2.89
C ALA A 711 -14.62 -15.29 3.51
N GLY A 712 -15.85 -15.80 3.73
CA GLY A 712 -16.09 -17.10 4.36
C GLY A 712 -15.69 -17.14 5.85
N MET A 713 -15.64 -15.99 6.53
CA MET A 713 -15.21 -15.86 7.93
C MET A 713 -16.38 -15.55 8.88
N ALA A 714 -17.61 -15.64 8.39
CA ALA A 714 -18.79 -15.39 9.22
C ALA A 714 -18.87 -16.38 10.40
N ARG A 715 -19.01 -15.84 11.60
CA ARG A 715 -19.13 -16.65 12.81
C ARG A 715 -20.51 -17.28 12.90
N THR A 716 -20.63 -18.43 13.53
CA THR A 716 -21.92 -19.11 13.75
C THR A 716 -22.91 -18.25 14.55
N THR A 717 -22.41 -17.47 15.49
CA THR A 717 -23.19 -16.53 16.30
C THR A 717 -22.56 -15.14 16.29
N VAL A 718 -23.40 -14.12 16.32
CA VAL A 718 -22.98 -12.73 16.54
C VAL A 718 -23.15 -12.43 18.03
N LYS A 719 -22.14 -11.83 18.66
CA LYS A 719 -22.23 -11.42 20.06
C LYS A 719 -23.34 -10.36 20.26
N LYS A 720 -23.90 -10.27 21.45
CA LYS A 720 -24.97 -9.32 21.76
C LYS A 720 -24.48 -7.90 21.92
N ASP A 721 -23.23 -7.76 22.40
CA ASP A 721 -22.61 -6.45 22.59
C ASP A 721 -22.50 -5.70 21.25
N ASN A 722 -22.70 -4.40 21.30
CA ASN A 722 -22.54 -3.56 20.13
C ASN A 722 -21.06 -3.41 19.77
N PHE A 723 -20.75 -3.41 18.46
CA PHE A 723 -19.41 -3.15 17.93
C PHE A 723 -19.49 -2.41 16.60
N ILE A 724 -18.42 -1.74 16.20
CA ILE A 724 -18.34 -1.01 14.92
C ILE A 724 -18.62 -1.99 13.76
N GLY A 725 -19.51 -1.60 12.87
CA GLY A 725 -19.92 -2.41 11.71
C GLY A 725 -20.93 -3.53 12.04
N ARG A 726 -21.42 -3.64 13.29
CA ARG A 726 -22.32 -4.73 13.71
C ARG A 726 -23.60 -4.80 12.87
N ASP A 727 -24.26 -3.68 12.67
CA ASP A 727 -25.56 -3.67 11.99
C ASP A 727 -25.41 -4.05 10.51
N ALA A 728 -24.35 -3.55 9.85
CA ALA A 728 -23.99 -3.95 8.50
C ALA A 728 -23.66 -5.46 8.44
N TYR A 729 -22.84 -5.96 9.36
CA TYR A 729 -22.51 -7.39 9.41
C TYR A 729 -23.76 -8.29 9.63
N VAL A 730 -24.66 -7.90 10.52
CA VAL A 730 -25.91 -8.64 10.75
C VAL A 730 -26.79 -8.65 9.49
N ALA A 731 -26.90 -7.50 8.81
CA ALA A 731 -27.65 -7.41 7.55
C ALA A 731 -27.01 -8.29 6.44
N GLN A 732 -25.70 -8.25 6.31
CA GLN A 732 -24.96 -9.06 5.33
C GLN A 732 -25.14 -10.57 5.57
N ARG A 733 -25.17 -11.02 6.84
CA ARG A 733 -25.42 -12.42 7.17
C ARG A 733 -26.82 -12.92 6.80
N GLY A 734 -27.79 -12.02 6.71
CA GLY A 734 -29.16 -12.33 6.27
C GLY A 734 -29.32 -12.47 4.78
N GLN A 735 -28.28 -12.20 4.01
CA GLN A 735 -28.29 -12.21 2.54
C GLN A 735 -27.33 -13.28 2.01
N GLU A 736 -27.62 -13.78 0.83
CA GLU A 736 -26.66 -14.61 0.12
C GLU A 736 -25.54 -13.72 -0.43
N PRO A 737 -24.24 -14.08 -0.20
CA PRO A 737 -23.13 -13.26 -0.67
C PRO A 737 -23.08 -13.25 -2.19
N ILE A 738 -22.85 -12.08 -2.77
CA ILE A 738 -22.79 -11.87 -4.23
C ILE A 738 -21.45 -12.34 -4.81
N ALA A 739 -20.41 -12.37 -3.99
CA ALA A 739 -19.11 -12.94 -4.29
C ALA A 739 -18.66 -13.86 -3.15
N ARG A 740 -17.77 -14.79 -3.42
CA ARG A 740 -17.18 -15.67 -2.41
C ARG A 740 -15.69 -15.83 -2.66
N LEU A 741 -14.91 -15.81 -1.59
CA LEU A 741 -13.51 -16.13 -1.67
C LEU A 741 -13.34 -17.61 -2.00
N CYS A 742 -12.55 -17.88 -3.04
CA CYS A 742 -12.25 -19.22 -3.53
C CYS A 742 -10.75 -19.46 -3.52
N THR A 743 -10.36 -20.72 -3.29
CA THR A 743 -9.01 -21.22 -3.57
C THR A 743 -9.03 -21.95 -4.90
N LEU A 744 -8.16 -21.51 -5.81
CA LEU A 744 -8.00 -22.11 -7.12
C LEU A 744 -6.62 -22.74 -7.24
N SER A 745 -6.46 -23.75 -8.10
CA SER A 745 -5.14 -24.24 -8.50
C SER A 745 -4.93 -24.10 -10.00
N VAL A 746 -3.69 -23.83 -10.39
CA VAL A 746 -3.29 -23.79 -11.79
C VAL A 746 -3.18 -25.23 -12.32
N ASP A 747 -3.88 -25.51 -13.41
CA ASP A 747 -3.93 -26.86 -14.00
C ASP A 747 -2.74 -27.10 -14.93
N ASP A 748 -2.29 -26.07 -15.66
CA ASP A 748 -1.09 -26.11 -16.51
C ASP A 748 -0.36 -24.76 -16.43
N HIS A 749 0.93 -24.83 -16.14
CA HIS A 749 1.81 -23.69 -15.97
C HIS A 749 2.54 -23.28 -17.25
N ARG A 750 2.41 -24.04 -18.34
CA ARG A 750 3.23 -23.85 -19.53
C ARG A 750 2.72 -22.72 -20.39
N SER A 751 3.60 -21.78 -20.65
CA SER A 751 3.41 -20.78 -21.69
C SER A 751 3.58 -21.39 -23.10
N SER A 752 3.26 -20.60 -24.11
CA SER A 752 3.39 -21.00 -25.54
C SER A 752 4.81 -21.38 -25.93
N ASP A 753 5.83 -20.82 -25.27
CA ASP A 753 7.24 -21.13 -25.49
C ASP A 753 7.76 -22.31 -24.60
N GLY A 754 6.88 -22.91 -23.78
CA GLY A 754 7.20 -24.02 -22.88
C GLY A 754 7.78 -23.63 -21.53
N THR A 755 7.93 -22.33 -21.24
CA THR A 755 8.38 -21.82 -19.94
C THR A 755 7.30 -22.05 -18.89
N LEU A 756 7.71 -22.51 -17.70
CA LEU A 756 6.79 -22.61 -16.57
C LEU A 756 6.57 -21.23 -15.95
N ARG A 757 5.32 -20.83 -15.85
CA ARG A 757 4.91 -19.53 -15.30
C ARG A 757 4.14 -19.67 -14.00
N TYR A 758 4.34 -18.74 -13.09
CA TYR A 758 3.75 -18.74 -11.76
C TYR A 758 3.15 -17.38 -11.46
N MET A 759 1.83 -17.29 -11.37
CA MET A 759 1.09 -16.09 -11.03
C MET A 759 1.52 -15.58 -9.64
N LEU A 760 1.47 -14.27 -9.46
CA LEU A 760 2.02 -13.60 -8.27
C LEU A 760 1.01 -12.74 -7.52
N GLY A 761 -0.15 -12.48 -8.14
CA GLY A 761 -1.21 -11.60 -7.66
C GLY A 761 -1.48 -10.42 -8.61
N GLY A 762 -2.74 -9.98 -8.66
CA GLY A 762 -3.21 -8.91 -9.54
C GLY A 762 -3.63 -9.37 -10.94
N GLU A 763 -3.55 -10.65 -11.25
CA GLU A 763 -3.96 -11.20 -12.54
C GLU A 763 -5.49 -11.31 -12.63
N PRO A 764 -6.11 -10.98 -13.79
CA PRO A 764 -7.55 -11.15 -13.98
C PRO A 764 -7.95 -12.62 -14.06
N VAL A 765 -9.06 -12.97 -13.41
CA VAL A 765 -9.71 -14.26 -13.56
C VAL A 765 -10.87 -14.09 -14.54
N THR A 766 -10.93 -14.96 -15.57
CA THR A 766 -11.91 -14.87 -16.65
C THR A 766 -12.57 -16.23 -16.90
N THR A 767 -13.67 -16.22 -17.65
CA THR A 767 -14.23 -17.47 -18.20
C THR A 767 -13.27 -18.10 -19.23
N LEU A 768 -13.50 -19.33 -19.64
CA LEU A 768 -12.71 -20.00 -20.68
C LEU A 768 -12.79 -19.29 -22.05
N GLU A 769 -13.84 -18.49 -22.25
CA GLU A 769 -14.02 -17.66 -23.44
C GLU A 769 -13.31 -16.31 -23.34
N GLY A 770 -12.68 -16.01 -22.21
CA GLY A 770 -11.97 -14.76 -21.95
C GLY A 770 -12.85 -13.62 -21.44
N GLU A 771 -14.09 -13.90 -21.05
CA GLU A 771 -14.99 -12.88 -20.49
C GLU A 771 -14.59 -12.53 -19.06
N ARG A 772 -14.58 -11.23 -18.73
CA ARG A 772 -14.31 -10.76 -17.38
C ARG A 772 -15.42 -11.21 -16.42
N LEU A 773 -15.01 -11.71 -15.28
CA LEU A 773 -15.92 -12.00 -14.18
C LEU A 773 -16.07 -10.74 -13.32
N VAL A 774 -17.32 -10.26 -13.22
CA VAL A 774 -17.67 -9.08 -12.44
C VAL A 774 -18.91 -9.41 -11.61
N ASP A 775 -18.91 -9.07 -10.34
CA ASP A 775 -20.04 -9.30 -9.46
C ASP A 775 -21.14 -8.23 -9.60
N GLU A 776 -22.23 -8.39 -8.87
CA GLU A 776 -23.40 -7.49 -8.92
C GLU A 776 -23.09 -6.06 -8.44
N LYS A 777 -21.97 -5.83 -7.73
CA LYS A 777 -21.48 -4.50 -7.34
C LYS A 777 -20.48 -3.90 -8.34
N GLY A 778 -20.17 -4.61 -9.41
CA GLY A 778 -19.19 -4.17 -10.40
C GLY A 778 -17.73 -4.49 -10.02
N ARG A 779 -17.48 -5.27 -8.95
CA ARG A 779 -16.13 -5.64 -8.54
C ARG A 779 -15.61 -6.77 -9.43
N PRO A 780 -14.45 -6.58 -10.09
CA PRO A 780 -13.87 -7.61 -10.94
C PRO A 780 -13.20 -8.72 -10.13
N SER A 781 -13.17 -9.93 -10.68
CA SER A 781 -12.41 -11.05 -10.13
C SER A 781 -10.96 -10.98 -10.57
N TYR A 782 -10.06 -11.04 -9.62
CA TYR A 782 -8.61 -11.10 -9.84
C TYR A 782 -7.94 -11.91 -8.74
N VAL A 783 -6.70 -12.34 -8.99
CA VAL A 783 -5.90 -13.09 -8.02
C VAL A 783 -5.45 -12.14 -6.90
N THR A 784 -5.96 -12.35 -5.69
CA THR A 784 -5.60 -11.54 -4.52
C THR A 784 -4.29 -11.99 -3.90
N SER A 785 -4.03 -13.30 -3.90
CA SER A 785 -2.78 -13.92 -3.47
C SER A 785 -2.47 -15.15 -4.31
N ALA A 786 -1.19 -15.40 -4.53
CA ALA A 786 -0.70 -16.58 -5.25
C ALA A 786 0.56 -17.16 -4.60
N GLY A 787 0.74 -18.46 -4.68
CA GLY A 787 1.95 -19.09 -4.18
C GLY A 787 1.98 -20.59 -4.31
N SER A 788 3.14 -21.17 -4.09
CA SER A 788 3.34 -22.62 -4.05
C SER A 788 2.62 -23.22 -2.85
N ALA A 789 2.03 -24.38 -3.06
CA ALA A 789 1.51 -25.29 -2.03
C ALA A 789 2.33 -26.58 -2.07
N PRO A 790 3.53 -26.60 -1.48
CA PRO A 790 4.51 -27.68 -1.65
C PRO A 790 4.02 -29.05 -1.16
N SER A 791 3.18 -29.07 -0.10
CA SER A 791 2.59 -30.32 0.40
C SER A 791 1.65 -30.98 -0.61
N LEU A 792 1.07 -30.18 -1.51
CA LEU A 792 0.07 -30.60 -2.49
C LEU A 792 0.65 -30.74 -3.91
N GLY A 793 1.88 -30.25 -4.13
CA GLY A 793 2.47 -30.18 -5.46
C GLY A 793 1.71 -29.24 -6.41
N LYS A 794 1.07 -28.19 -5.87
CA LYS A 794 0.23 -27.25 -6.61
C LYS A 794 0.75 -25.82 -6.47
N HIS A 795 0.41 -24.97 -7.44
CA HIS A 795 0.39 -23.53 -7.28
C HIS A 795 -1.04 -23.07 -7.05
N VAL A 796 -1.27 -22.37 -5.96
CA VAL A 796 -2.61 -21.99 -5.53
C VAL A 796 -2.79 -20.48 -5.63
N LEU A 797 -4.02 -20.09 -5.93
CA LEU A 797 -4.46 -18.72 -6.08
C LEU A 797 -5.66 -18.50 -5.17
N LEU A 798 -5.77 -17.33 -4.58
CA LEU A 798 -6.98 -16.86 -3.92
C LEU A 798 -7.64 -15.80 -4.80
N SER A 799 -8.95 -15.86 -4.95
CA SER A 799 -9.73 -14.88 -5.70
C SER A 799 -11.17 -14.84 -5.20
N TYR A 800 -11.76 -13.67 -5.19
CA TYR A 800 -13.20 -13.53 -5.05
C TYR A 800 -13.86 -13.77 -6.40
N LEU A 801 -14.80 -14.71 -6.43
CA LEU A 801 -15.57 -15.02 -7.63
C LEU A 801 -17.05 -14.65 -7.42
N PRO A 802 -17.75 -14.16 -8.46
CA PRO A 802 -19.19 -14.03 -8.42
C PRO A 802 -19.85 -15.37 -8.04
N ARG A 803 -20.92 -15.31 -7.31
CA ARG A 803 -21.64 -16.47 -6.76
C ARG A 803 -21.85 -17.62 -7.76
N ASP A 804 -22.15 -17.31 -9.01
CA ASP A 804 -22.44 -18.31 -10.04
C ASP A 804 -21.21 -19.12 -10.49
N TYR A 805 -20.02 -18.55 -10.30
CA TYR A 805 -18.73 -19.19 -10.60
C TYR A 805 -18.03 -19.74 -9.35
N ALA A 806 -18.50 -19.40 -8.17
CA ALA A 806 -17.94 -19.87 -6.90
C ALA A 806 -18.43 -21.26 -6.54
N GLN A 807 -18.09 -22.27 -7.36
CA GLN A 807 -18.44 -23.68 -7.17
C GLN A 807 -17.21 -24.54 -7.36
N VAL A 808 -17.04 -25.56 -6.49
CA VAL A 808 -15.94 -26.51 -6.60
C VAL A 808 -15.99 -27.23 -7.94
N GLY A 809 -14.87 -27.31 -8.64
CA GLY A 809 -14.74 -27.91 -9.96
C GLY A 809 -14.99 -26.95 -11.12
N THR A 810 -15.41 -25.70 -10.87
CA THR A 810 -15.54 -24.71 -11.94
C THR A 810 -14.19 -24.48 -12.62
N LYS A 811 -14.19 -24.55 -13.96
CA LYS A 811 -13.02 -24.28 -14.80
C LYS A 811 -13.04 -22.85 -15.28
N LEU A 812 -11.92 -22.17 -15.05
CA LEU A 812 -11.69 -20.76 -15.41
C LEU A 812 -10.29 -20.64 -16.00
N GLN A 813 -9.89 -19.42 -16.33
CA GLN A 813 -8.51 -19.13 -16.71
C GLN A 813 -8.05 -17.81 -16.08
N VAL A 814 -6.73 -17.68 -15.96
CA VAL A 814 -6.04 -16.48 -15.49
C VAL A 814 -5.17 -15.95 -16.60
N GLU A 815 -5.21 -14.66 -16.88
CA GLU A 815 -4.31 -14.03 -17.84
C GLU A 815 -3.06 -13.52 -17.13
N TYR A 816 -1.90 -13.99 -17.58
CA TYR A 816 -0.60 -13.60 -17.05
C TYR A 816 0.42 -13.40 -18.17
N LEU A 817 1.08 -12.24 -18.18
CA LEU A 817 2.08 -11.84 -19.19
C LEU A 817 1.58 -11.96 -20.64
N GLY A 818 0.28 -11.70 -20.86
CA GLY A 818 -0.34 -11.74 -22.19
C GLY A 818 -0.77 -13.13 -22.66
N GLU A 819 -0.65 -14.15 -21.83
CA GLU A 819 -1.10 -15.53 -22.09
C GLU A 819 -2.13 -15.98 -21.04
N THR A 820 -2.91 -17.01 -21.35
CA THR A 820 -3.94 -17.54 -20.46
C THR A 820 -3.56 -18.92 -19.92
N TYR A 821 -3.85 -19.14 -18.63
CA TYR A 821 -3.53 -20.37 -17.91
C TYR A 821 -4.79 -20.94 -17.29
N PRO A 822 -5.10 -22.24 -17.53
CA PRO A 822 -6.30 -22.86 -16.99
C PRO A 822 -6.19 -23.05 -15.49
N VAL A 823 -7.28 -22.76 -14.79
CA VAL A 823 -7.39 -22.91 -13.33
C VAL A 823 -8.69 -23.61 -12.94
N THR A 824 -8.65 -24.28 -11.81
CA THR A 824 -9.81 -24.97 -11.23
C THR A 824 -10.12 -24.43 -9.85
N VAL A 825 -11.37 -24.18 -9.55
CA VAL A 825 -11.84 -23.89 -8.19
C VAL A 825 -11.79 -25.16 -7.34
N ASP A 826 -10.85 -25.22 -6.41
CA ASP A 826 -10.69 -26.37 -5.50
C ASP A 826 -11.54 -26.23 -4.24
N VAL A 827 -11.67 -25.02 -3.70
CA VAL A 827 -12.39 -24.75 -2.45
C VAL A 827 -13.14 -23.42 -2.54
N VAL A 828 -14.32 -23.40 -1.93
CA VAL A 828 -15.11 -22.17 -1.71
C VAL A 828 -15.20 -21.88 -0.22
N GLY A 829 -14.83 -20.67 0.19
CA GLY A 829 -14.90 -20.22 1.58
C GLY A 829 -13.70 -20.67 2.42
N ALA A 830 -13.93 -21.06 3.68
CA ALA A 830 -12.89 -21.16 4.71
C ALA A 830 -12.28 -22.56 4.90
N THR A 831 -12.74 -23.56 4.18
CA THR A 831 -12.19 -24.92 4.33
C THR A 831 -10.75 -24.94 3.78
N PRO A 832 -9.76 -25.40 4.56
CA PRO A 832 -8.40 -25.53 4.06
C PRO A 832 -8.28 -26.58 2.96
N LEU A 833 -7.43 -26.33 1.97
CA LEU A 833 -7.10 -27.32 0.94
C LEU A 833 -6.19 -28.41 1.53
N PHE A 834 -5.24 -28.03 2.39
CA PHE A 834 -4.39 -28.96 3.14
C PHE A 834 -4.95 -29.12 4.56
N ASP A 835 -5.05 -30.36 5.03
CA ASP A 835 -5.60 -30.72 6.36
C ASP A 835 -6.97 -30.06 6.63
N PRO A 836 -8.03 -30.43 5.87
CA PRO A 836 -9.33 -29.75 5.93
C PRO A 836 -10.01 -29.79 7.32
N THR A 837 -9.72 -30.80 8.12
CA THR A 837 -10.27 -31.00 9.47
C THR A 837 -9.47 -30.28 10.55
N ASN A 838 -8.32 -29.66 10.18
CA ASN A 838 -7.40 -29.03 11.12
C ASN A 838 -6.90 -29.96 12.24
N GLU A 839 -6.66 -31.23 11.92
CA GLU A 839 -6.15 -32.21 12.89
C GLU A 839 -4.72 -31.90 13.30
N ARG A 840 -3.87 -31.49 12.35
CA ARG A 840 -2.46 -31.19 12.62
C ARG A 840 -2.28 -30.01 13.60
N VAL A 841 -3.02 -28.94 13.42
CA VAL A 841 -2.91 -27.77 14.30
C VAL A 841 -3.48 -28.03 15.69
N LYS A 842 -4.41 -28.99 15.79
CA LYS A 842 -5.07 -29.35 17.07
C LYS A 842 -4.40 -30.52 17.79
N SER A 843 -3.46 -31.24 17.14
CA SER A 843 -2.79 -32.42 17.69
C SER A 843 -2.02 -32.18 18.97
#